data_bb834e89322d66820d77cde9809350f6
#
_entry.id   bb834e89322d66820d77cde9809350f6
#
_cell.length_a   1.000
_cell.length_b   1.000
_cell.length_c   1.000
_cell.angle_alpha   90.00
_cell.angle_beta   90.00
_cell.angle_gamma   90.00
#
_symmetry.space_group_name_H-M   'P 1'
#
loop_
_entity.id
_entity.type
_entity.pdbx_description
1 polymer ?
#
loop_
_entity_poly.entity_id
_entity_poly.type
_entity_poly.pdbx_seq_one_letter_code
_entity_poly.pdbx_strand_id
1 'polypeptide(L)'
;MDHRQHRLHRLLAPRSIAVLGVSARRRNIGAIVMDNIRAAGFRGRVIGVGREEAKVAGLPVVRSLEEAGQADLVVVSVPAAQVLGSLKAGASIGIRNYAIITAGFAESHRAGADIQAELRQLADVNDLAVLGPNTVGFINYRSRVNASFAPWWKLDRSPGDVAVISQSGGTAGAVMVLGARAGARFGYVIGSGNEAVLDLVDYLDYAGADPRIKTIVIYSEGLRRGRSVVARIAGLREAGKNVVVLAAARGASAARAAVSHTGALATPGDISRQILESAGAMVVDTPQDAAGVLALLASKRPLPTGRRVLVFADAGGSGVLASDLADEAGLSVPELPAATQSELERYVPEYGSARNPVDPTPTVFGDRHRLTEVLRVAVSDDNIDSLVIASAHDNPGAVRMARVTAQAASQVGKFSFAVWNAGSGEVAAQYLRQGIPYLDDPRCAFQSLSRILTAAGVSPRALQRAAAAARAWPDEVDGNIASAHTAPDGATRLLTEDAIEAAFVRAGIRVAPGRVCAGADDAVAAARDLGFPVVLKSVSPQVPHRARIGAIALNVGDEACVRREYQRISEAVRSATGSRHTGGMLVQAQAQPGVEAFLGIRAAAGFGPVATVGIGGPAVEAQAAVAFTLLPAERASLEEMIERAPLLGASLDEREKTQFLDIVAQILQWWTDQSAGLRLSELDVNPIMFDASGAFVADALAVARDAPAAT
;
A
#
# COMPACT_ATOMS: atom_id res chain seq x y z
N MET A 1 -7.32 17.19 -19.05
CA MET A 1 -8.60 16.80 -19.71
C MET A 1 -9.72 17.33 -18.82
N ASP A 2 -10.75 17.95 -19.39
CA ASP A 2 -11.90 18.38 -18.57
C ASP A 2 -12.57 17.13 -17.99
N HIS A 3 -12.78 17.10 -16.68
CA HIS A 3 -13.46 16.00 -15.95
C HIS A 3 -14.80 15.61 -16.62
N ARG A 4 -15.52 16.56 -17.20
CA ARG A 4 -16.80 16.32 -17.89
C ARG A 4 -16.65 15.61 -19.24
N GLN A 5 -15.46 15.63 -19.83
CA GLN A 5 -15.13 14.94 -21.08
C GLN A 5 -14.56 13.55 -20.86
N HIS A 6 -14.33 13.16 -19.59
CA HIS A 6 -13.83 11.84 -19.25
C HIS A 6 -14.85 10.76 -19.65
N ARG A 7 -14.37 9.64 -20.23
CA ARG A 7 -15.23 8.55 -20.73
C ARG A 7 -16.21 8.00 -19.66
N LEU A 8 -15.82 8.00 -18.39
CA LEU A 8 -16.66 7.52 -17.28
C LEU A 8 -17.69 8.56 -16.80
N HIS A 9 -17.71 9.77 -17.35
CA HIS A 9 -18.60 10.80 -16.84
C HIS A 9 -20.07 10.43 -16.99
N ARG A 10 -20.46 9.82 -18.11
CA ARG A 10 -21.85 9.38 -18.34
C ARG A 10 -22.24 8.18 -17.46
N LEU A 11 -21.27 7.33 -17.07
CA LEU A 11 -21.50 6.24 -16.11
C LEU A 11 -21.73 6.78 -14.71
N LEU A 12 -20.86 7.67 -14.22
CA LEU A 12 -20.84 8.14 -12.82
C LEU A 12 -21.66 9.41 -12.58
N ALA A 13 -22.03 10.15 -13.62
CA ALA A 13 -22.90 11.33 -13.59
C ALA A 13 -23.97 11.28 -14.71
N PRO A 14 -24.77 10.21 -14.79
CA PRO A 14 -25.75 10.04 -15.86
C PRO A 14 -26.85 11.09 -15.78
N ARG A 15 -27.55 11.31 -16.91
CA ARG A 15 -28.80 12.11 -17.01
C ARG A 15 -30.01 11.23 -17.06
N SER A 16 -29.83 9.94 -17.42
CA SER A 16 -30.89 8.93 -17.48
C SER A 16 -30.37 7.58 -16.97
N ILE A 17 -31.21 6.89 -16.17
CA ILE A 17 -30.86 5.60 -15.56
C ILE A 17 -31.99 4.62 -15.83
N ALA A 18 -31.63 3.44 -16.36
CA ALA A 18 -32.52 2.27 -16.38
C ALA A 18 -32.04 1.29 -15.29
N VAL A 19 -32.98 0.67 -14.57
CA VAL A 19 -32.66 -0.34 -13.56
C VAL A 19 -33.28 -1.67 -14.01
N LEU A 20 -32.43 -2.63 -14.36
CA LEU A 20 -32.81 -3.93 -14.86
C LEU A 20 -32.93 -4.97 -13.73
N GLY A 21 -33.99 -5.77 -13.73
CA GLY A 21 -34.26 -6.77 -12.71
C GLY A 21 -35.18 -6.25 -11.60
N VAL A 22 -36.01 -5.25 -11.91
CA VAL A 22 -36.98 -4.68 -10.96
C VAL A 22 -38.19 -5.53 -10.80
N SER A 23 -38.66 -5.72 -9.57
CA SER A 23 -39.96 -6.27 -9.27
C SER A 23 -40.54 -5.66 -7.98
N ALA A 24 -41.87 -5.69 -7.83
CA ALA A 24 -42.55 -5.23 -6.63
C ALA A 24 -42.39 -6.15 -5.41
N ARG A 25 -41.65 -7.25 -5.54
CA ARG A 25 -41.39 -8.20 -4.44
C ARG A 25 -40.57 -7.53 -3.35
N ARG A 26 -40.93 -7.82 -2.10
CA ARG A 26 -40.17 -7.33 -0.92
C ARG A 26 -38.69 -7.73 -0.98
N ARG A 27 -37.78 -6.79 -0.74
CA ARG A 27 -36.32 -6.96 -0.80
C ARG A 27 -35.71 -7.22 -2.20
N ASN A 28 -36.41 -6.87 -3.27
CA ASN A 28 -35.81 -6.90 -4.60
C ASN A 28 -34.71 -5.81 -4.71
N ILE A 29 -33.51 -6.20 -5.13
CA ILE A 29 -32.36 -5.31 -5.21
C ILE A 29 -32.61 -4.16 -6.19
N GLY A 30 -33.16 -4.43 -7.36
CA GLY A 30 -33.53 -3.40 -8.35
C GLY A 30 -34.51 -2.37 -7.79
N ALA A 31 -35.49 -2.80 -7.00
CA ALA A 31 -36.45 -1.91 -6.33
C ALA A 31 -35.77 -1.04 -5.26
N ILE A 32 -34.82 -1.60 -4.49
CA ILE A 32 -34.02 -0.85 -3.50
C ILE A 32 -33.18 0.22 -4.21
N VAL A 33 -32.54 -0.12 -5.33
CA VAL A 33 -31.76 0.83 -6.13
C VAL A 33 -32.63 1.97 -6.65
N MET A 34 -33.82 1.67 -7.19
CA MET A 34 -34.77 2.69 -7.64
C MET A 34 -35.18 3.65 -6.51
N ASP A 35 -35.46 3.09 -5.32
CA ASP A 35 -35.81 3.89 -4.15
C ASP A 35 -34.64 4.76 -3.69
N ASN A 36 -33.42 4.23 -3.69
CA ASN A 36 -32.21 4.98 -3.34
C ASN A 36 -31.92 6.12 -4.33
N ILE A 37 -32.07 5.90 -5.63
CA ILE A 37 -31.92 6.94 -6.67
C ILE A 37 -32.94 8.07 -6.44
N ARG A 38 -34.19 7.71 -6.21
CA ARG A 38 -35.25 8.69 -5.90
C ARG A 38 -34.97 9.45 -4.63
N ALA A 39 -34.64 8.72 -3.57
CA ALA A 39 -34.39 9.31 -2.24
C ALA A 39 -33.15 10.20 -2.21
N ALA A 40 -32.15 9.98 -3.08
CA ALA A 40 -31.01 10.86 -3.28
C ALA A 40 -31.38 12.21 -3.94
N GLY A 41 -32.59 12.31 -4.49
CA GLY A 41 -33.07 13.51 -5.18
C GLY A 41 -32.52 13.67 -6.60
N PHE A 42 -32.25 12.56 -7.28
CA PHE A 42 -31.86 12.56 -8.68
C PHE A 42 -32.96 13.19 -9.54
N ARG A 43 -32.57 14.09 -10.45
CA ARG A 43 -33.52 14.86 -11.26
C ARG A 43 -33.65 14.36 -12.70
N GLY A 44 -32.83 13.38 -13.10
CA GLY A 44 -32.86 12.79 -14.43
C GLY A 44 -33.99 11.75 -14.57
N ARG A 45 -34.12 11.20 -15.77
CA ARG A 45 -35.08 10.13 -16.06
C ARG A 45 -34.65 8.84 -15.36
N VAL A 46 -35.58 8.19 -14.65
CA VAL A 46 -35.37 6.85 -14.05
C VAL A 46 -36.53 5.94 -14.52
N ILE A 47 -36.17 4.76 -14.99
CA ILE A 47 -37.10 3.74 -15.44
C ILE A 47 -36.65 2.35 -14.97
N GLY A 48 -37.57 1.56 -14.45
CA GLY A 48 -37.31 0.16 -14.13
C GLY A 48 -37.57 -0.74 -15.34
N VAL A 49 -36.87 -1.86 -15.41
CA VAL A 49 -37.08 -2.93 -16.38
C VAL A 49 -37.32 -4.23 -15.60
N GLY A 50 -38.49 -4.85 -15.78
CA GLY A 50 -38.92 -6.04 -15.06
C GLY A 50 -39.77 -6.95 -15.92
N ARG A 51 -40.23 -8.06 -15.34
CA ARG A 51 -41.09 -9.04 -16.06
C ARG A 51 -42.50 -8.52 -16.31
N GLU A 52 -42.99 -7.60 -15.50
CA GLU A 52 -44.32 -7.07 -15.52
C GLU A 52 -44.27 -5.54 -15.46
N GLU A 53 -45.17 -4.89 -16.16
CA GLU A 53 -45.38 -3.46 -16.03
C GLU A 53 -45.90 -3.16 -14.63
N ALA A 54 -45.30 -2.18 -13.99
CA ALA A 54 -45.61 -1.82 -12.61
C ALA A 54 -45.21 -0.38 -12.31
N LYS A 55 -45.49 0.05 -11.09
CA LYS A 55 -44.83 1.23 -10.47
C LYS A 55 -44.09 0.76 -9.22
N VAL A 56 -42.79 1.02 -9.18
CA VAL A 56 -41.92 0.71 -8.03
C VAL A 56 -41.26 2.00 -7.57
N ALA A 57 -41.30 2.28 -6.27
CA ALA A 57 -40.87 3.54 -5.69
C ALA A 57 -41.53 4.79 -6.37
N GLY A 58 -42.72 4.64 -6.90
CA GLY A 58 -43.42 5.69 -7.66
C GLY A 58 -42.93 5.93 -9.08
N LEU A 59 -41.98 5.12 -9.57
CA LEU A 59 -41.36 5.21 -10.90
C LEU A 59 -41.90 4.09 -11.82
N PRO A 60 -41.97 4.32 -13.15
CA PRO A 60 -42.46 3.33 -14.09
C PRO A 60 -41.52 2.15 -14.24
N VAL A 61 -42.08 0.97 -14.46
CA VAL A 61 -41.38 -0.27 -14.82
C VAL A 61 -41.99 -0.81 -16.12
N VAL A 62 -41.11 -1.05 -17.10
CA VAL A 62 -41.43 -1.60 -18.43
C VAL A 62 -40.88 -3.02 -18.55
N ARG A 63 -41.20 -3.73 -19.65
CA ARG A 63 -40.85 -5.16 -19.80
C ARG A 63 -39.51 -5.41 -20.42
N SER A 64 -38.94 -4.45 -21.16
CA SER A 64 -37.65 -4.64 -21.83
C SER A 64 -36.80 -3.34 -21.87
N LEU A 65 -35.54 -3.47 -22.21
CA LEU A 65 -34.63 -2.31 -22.41
C LEU A 65 -35.01 -1.51 -23.64
N GLU A 66 -35.55 -2.15 -24.67
CA GLU A 66 -36.05 -1.50 -25.89
C GLU A 66 -37.22 -0.57 -25.55
N GLU A 67 -38.18 -1.01 -24.70
CA GLU A 67 -39.27 -0.16 -24.21
C GLU A 67 -38.77 0.96 -23.29
N ALA A 68 -37.75 0.69 -22.51
CA ALA A 68 -37.09 1.73 -21.69
C ALA A 68 -36.42 2.80 -22.56
N GLY A 69 -35.96 2.42 -23.73
CA GLY A 69 -35.21 3.29 -24.67
C GLY A 69 -33.80 3.61 -24.18
N GLN A 70 -33.15 4.56 -24.83
CA GLN A 70 -31.80 4.95 -24.49
C GLN A 70 -31.66 5.45 -23.04
N ALA A 71 -30.60 5.01 -22.38
CA ALA A 71 -30.20 5.44 -21.05
C ALA A 71 -28.68 5.68 -21.02
N ASP A 72 -28.25 6.69 -20.24
CA ASP A 72 -26.83 6.91 -20.02
C ASP A 72 -26.19 5.80 -19.18
N LEU A 73 -26.97 5.19 -18.26
CA LEU A 73 -26.55 4.13 -17.38
C LEU A 73 -27.63 3.06 -17.25
N VAL A 74 -27.25 1.79 -17.31
CA VAL A 74 -28.08 0.65 -16.87
C VAL A 74 -27.49 0.02 -15.61
N VAL A 75 -28.27 0.00 -14.54
CA VAL A 75 -27.94 -0.77 -13.34
C VAL A 75 -28.55 -2.18 -13.47
N VAL A 76 -27.69 -3.20 -13.39
CA VAL A 76 -28.06 -4.59 -13.69
C VAL A 76 -28.15 -5.41 -12.39
N SER A 77 -29.34 -5.98 -12.12
CA SER A 77 -29.60 -6.84 -10.95
C SER A 77 -30.37 -8.12 -11.32
N VAL A 78 -30.15 -8.66 -12.53
CA VAL A 78 -30.67 -9.96 -12.97
C VAL A 78 -29.66 -11.09 -12.64
N PRO A 79 -30.10 -12.38 -12.62
CA PRO A 79 -29.18 -13.52 -12.43
C PRO A 79 -27.99 -13.50 -13.41
N ALA A 80 -26.81 -13.97 -12.99
CA ALA A 80 -25.58 -13.93 -13.77
C ALA A 80 -25.72 -14.49 -15.20
N ALA A 81 -26.44 -15.60 -15.37
CA ALA A 81 -26.70 -16.21 -16.68
C ALA A 81 -27.49 -15.33 -17.66
N GLN A 82 -28.19 -14.29 -17.18
CA GLN A 82 -28.96 -13.37 -18.01
C GLN A 82 -28.18 -12.06 -18.34
N VAL A 83 -27.05 -11.82 -17.67
CA VAL A 83 -26.33 -10.57 -17.80
C VAL A 83 -25.83 -10.34 -19.22
N LEU A 84 -25.13 -11.30 -19.81
CA LEU A 84 -24.56 -11.16 -21.17
C LEU A 84 -25.64 -10.86 -22.23
N GLY A 85 -26.75 -11.57 -22.17
CA GLY A 85 -27.90 -11.32 -23.06
C GLY A 85 -28.49 -9.92 -22.89
N SER A 86 -28.56 -9.44 -21.64
CA SER A 86 -29.05 -8.09 -21.34
C SER A 86 -28.11 -6.99 -21.84
N LEU A 87 -26.81 -7.20 -21.74
CA LEU A 87 -25.82 -6.24 -22.25
C LEU A 87 -25.84 -6.20 -23.79
N LYS A 88 -25.96 -7.35 -24.47
CA LYS A 88 -26.12 -7.44 -25.94
C LYS A 88 -27.34 -6.66 -26.40
N ALA A 89 -28.49 -6.86 -25.74
CA ALA A 89 -29.73 -6.13 -26.05
C ALA A 89 -29.57 -4.62 -25.84
N GLY A 90 -28.98 -4.20 -24.72
CA GLY A 90 -28.71 -2.78 -24.47
C GLY A 90 -27.70 -2.16 -25.44
N ALA A 91 -26.63 -2.89 -25.79
CA ALA A 91 -25.63 -2.43 -26.75
C ALA A 91 -26.23 -2.21 -28.16
N SER A 92 -27.19 -3.05 -28.60
CA SER A 92 -27.86 -2.94 -29.89
C SER A 92 -28.70 -1.66 -30.04
N ILE A 93 -29.18 -1.10 -28.93
CA ILE A 93 -29.92 0.16 -28.89
C ILE A 93 -29.06 1.36 -28.46
N GLY A 94 -27.74 1.20 -28.42
CA GLY A 94 -26.76 2.27 -28.19
C GLY A 94 -26.40 2.55 -26.73
N ILE A 95 -26.81 1.71 -25.78
CA ILE A 95 -26.38 1.83 -24.36
C ILE A 95 -24.93 1.34 -24.23
N ARG A 96 -24.10 2.12 -23.53
CA ARG A 96 -22.65 1.84 -23.39
C ARG A 96 -22.18 1.72 -21.95
N ASN A 97 -22.95 2.17 -20.95
CA ASN A 97 -22.51 2.20 -19.56
C ASN A 97 -23.40 1.31 -18.69
N TYR A 98 -22.76 0.43 -17.92
CA TYR A 98 -23.43 -0.55 -17.06
C TYR A 98 -22.81 -0.59 -15.68
N ALA A 99 -23.65 -0.76 -14.64
CA ALA A 99 -23.23 -1.10 -13.30
C ALA A 99 -23.86 -2.46 -12.92
N ILE A 100 -23.04 -3.51 -12.81
CA ILE A 100 -23.51 -4.88 -12.60
C ILE A 100 -23.41 -5.24 -11.13
N ILE A 101 -24.54 -5.13 -10.42
CA ILE A 101 -24.63 -5.46 -8.99
C ILE A 101 -24.54 -6.98 -8.77
N THR A 102 -25.03 -7.73 -9.73
CA THR A 102 -25.11 -9.20 -9.68
C THR A 102 -23.78 -9.84 -9.37
N ALA A 103 -23.77 -10.77 -8.41
CA ALA A 103 -22.70 -11.70 -8.10
C ALA A 103 -22.88 -13.03 -8.85
N GLY A 104 -21.90 -13.94 -8.73
CA GLY A 104 -21.92 -15.26 -9.41
C GLY A 104 -21.00 -15.30 -10.63
N PHE A 105 -19.94 -14.51 -10.62
CA PHE A 105 -18.88 -14.46 -11.62
C PHE A 105 -17.59 -15.13 -11.10
N ALA A 106 -16.42 -14.59 -11.38
CA ALA A 106 -15.14 -15.20 -11.05
C ALA A 106 -14.92 -15.45 -9.55
N GLU A 107 -15.57 -14.70 -8.68
CA GLU A 107 -15.54 -14.88 -7.22
C GLU A 107 -16.32 -16.11 -6.74
N SER A 108 -17.15 -16.71 -7.56
CA SER A 108 -18.06 -17.78 -7.13
C SER A 108 -17.57 -19.18 -7.52
N HIS A 109 -17.33 -19.42 -8.80
CA HIS A 109 -16.95 -20.74 -9.33
C HIS A 109 -16.41 -20.63 -10.77
N ARG A 110 -15.80 -21.72 -11.30
CA ARG A 110 -15.18 -21.75 -12.63
C ARG A 110 -16.11 -21.27 -13.75
N ALA A 111 -17.35 -21.74 -13.79
CA ALA A 111 -18.32 -21.28 -14.80
C ALA A 111 -18.62 -19.79 -14.70
N GLY A 112 -18.56 -19.20 -13.50
CA GLY A 112 -18.68 -17.76 -13.29
C GLY A 112 -17.48 -16.99 -13.86
N ALA A 113 -16.28 -17.56 -13.76
CA ALA A 113 -15.07 -17.00 -14.38
C ALA A 113 -15.17 -16.99 -15.91
N ASP A 114 -15.74 -18.04 -16.52
CA ASP A 114 -15.97 -18.12 -17.96
C ASP A 114 -16.96 -17.02 -18.41
N ILE A 115 -18.07 -16.82 -17.67
CA ILE A 115 -19.03 -15.73 -17.93
C ILE A 115 -18.34 -14.37 -17.83
N GLN A 116 -17.45 -14.18 -16.86
CA GLN A 116 -16.71 -12.93 -16.70
C GLN A 116 -15.72 -12.70 -17.86
N ALA A 117 -15.08 -13.74 -18.38
CA ALA A 117 -14.24 -13.65 -19.56
C ALA A 117 -15.04 -13.25 -20.82
N GLU A 118 -16.21 -13.85 -21.02
CA GLU A 118 -17.13 -13.46 -22.11
C GLU A 118 -17.63 -12.01 -21.94
N LEU A 119 -17.86 -11.55 -20.70
CA LEU A 119 -18.22 -10.18 -20.41
C LEU A 119 -17.14 -9.19 -20.87
N ARG A 120 -15.86 -9.50 -20.62
CA ARG A 120 -14.73 -8.68 -21.10
C ARG A 120 -14.73 -8.58 -22.63
N GLN A 121 -14.80 -9.72 -23.31
CA GLN A 121 -14.83 -9.76 -24.79
C GLN A 121 -16.02 -8.97 -25.34
N LEU A 122 -17.21 -9.10 -24.75
CA LEU A 122 -18.39 -8.36 -25.14
C LEU A 122 -18.19 -6.84 -24.95
N ALA A 123 -17.57 -6.45 -23.85
CA ALA A 123 -17.29 -5.06 -23.55
C ALA A 123 -16.29 -4.45 -24.53
N ASP A 124 -15.21 -5.17 -24.84
CA ASP A 124 -14.19 -4.72 -25.80
C ASP A 124 -14.76 -4.53 -27.21
N VAL A 125 -15.54 -5.52 -27.70
CA VAL A 125 -16.14 -5.46 -29.04
C VAL A 125 -17.15 -4.31 -29.19
N ASN A 126 -17.86 -3.96 -28.10
CA ASN A 126 -18.95 -2.97 -28.14
C ASN A 126 -18.60 -1.65 -27.47
N ASP A 127 -17.35 -1.43 -27.07
CA ASP A 127 -16.90 -0.24 -26.32
C ASP A 127 -17.77 0.05 -25.08
N LEU A 128 -17.98 -0.97 -24.23
CA LEU A 128 -18.80 -0.84 -23.04
C LEU A 128 -17.94 -0.43 -21.84
N ALA A 129 -18.44 0.51 -21.05
CA ALA A 129 -17.93 0.83 -19.73
C ALA A 129 -18.75 0.08 -18.68
N VAL A 130 -18.12 -0.88 -17.98
CA VAL A 130 -18.79 -1.76 -17.02
C VAL A 130 -18.15 -1.64 -15.65
N LEU A 131 -18.92 -1.14 -14.68
CA LEU A 131 -18.59 -1.14 -13.26
C LEU A 131 -19.04 -2.47 -12.64
N GLY A 132 -18.13 -3.16 -11.94
CA GLY A 132 -18.38 -4.50 -11.40
C GLY A 132 -17.85 -5.63 -12.31
N PRO A 133 -18.48 -6.81 -12.36
CA PRO A 133 -19.68 -7.26 -11.61
C PRO A 133 -19.42 -7.40 -10.09
N ASN A 134 -20.45 -7.93 -9.37
CA ASN A 134 -20.37 -8.13 -7.93
C ASN A 134 -20.06 -6.84 -7.16
N THR A 135 -20.74 -5.74 -7.53
CA THR A 135 -20.55 -4.45 -6.88
C THR A 135 -21.76 -4.04 -6.03
N VAL A 136 -21.52 -3.24 -5.01
CA VAL A 136 -22.60 -2.55 -4.30
C VAL A 136 -23.19 -1.37 -5.11
N GLY A 137 -22.55 -1.01 -6.24
CA GLY A 137 -22.85 0.18 -7.02
C GLY A 137 -22.03 1.39 -6.63
N PHE A 138 -22.54 2.58 -6.91
CA PHE A 138 -21.84 3.83 -6.62
C PHE A 138 -22.76 4.94 -6.12
N ILE A 139 -22.17 5.92 -5.46
CA ILE A 139 -22.81 7.18 -5.06
C ILE A 139 -22.01 8.34 -5.64
N ASN A 140 -22.71 9.28 -6.28
CA ASN A 140 -22.18 10.59 -6.64
C ASN A 140 -23.02 11.67 -5.96
N TYR A 141 -22.49 12.26 -4.91
CA TYR A 141 -23.21 13.25 -4.10
C TYR A 141 -23.47 14.56 -4.89
N ARG A 142 -22.61 14.91 -5.86
CA ARG A 142 -22.74 16.13 -6.64
C ARG A 142 -23.86 16.05 -7.68
N SER A 143 -24.00 14.94 -8.36
CA SER A 143 -25.10 14.69 -9.31
C SER A 143 -26.34 14.09 -8.63
N ARG A 144 -26.28 13.87 -7.30
CA ARG A 144 -27.34 13.24 -6.52
C ARG A 144 -27.76 11.88 -7.03
N VAL A 145 -26.79 11.11 -7.52
CA VAL A 145 -27.00 9.73 -7.96
C VAL A 145 -26.62 8.80 -6.82
N ASN A 146 -27.55 7.92 -6.45
CA ASN A 146 -27.25 6.78 -5.61
C ASN A 146 -27.69 5.50 -6.35
N ALA A 147 -26.82 5.01 -7.21
CA ALA A 147 -26.99 3.77 -7.97
C ALA A 147 -26.44 2.57 -7.17
N SER A 148 -26.73 2.51 -5.88
CA SER A 148 -26.32 1.42 -4.98
C SER A 148 -27.52 0.82 -4.25
N PHE A 149 -27.37 -0.41 -3.75
CA PHE A 149 -28.35 -1.01 -2.85
C PHE A 149 -27.98 -0.86 -1.37
N ALA A 150 -26.85 -0.19 -1.06
CA ALA A 150 -26.37 -0.01 0.30
C ALA A 150 -27.09 1.13 1.03
N PRO A 151 -27.25 1.05 2.36
CA PRO A 151 -28.00 2.05 3.14
C PRO A 151 -27.18 3.30 3.52
N TRP A 152 -25.93 3.43 3.09
CA TRP A 152 -24.98 4.44 3.58
C TRP A 152 -25.32 5.88 3.22
N TRP A 153 -26.14 6.10 2.19
CA TRP A 153 -26.51 7.43 1.70
C TRP A 153 -27.30 8.29 2.72
N LYS A 154 -27.69 7.71 3.86
CA LYS A 154 -28.35 8.42 4.96
C LYS A 154 -27.44 9.37 5.74
N LEU A 155 -26.13 9.28 5.52
CA LEU A 155 -25.14 10.21 6.05
C LEU A 155 -25.29 11.61 5.42
N ASP A 156 -24.50 12.59 5.87
CA ASP A 156 -24.56 13.97 5.33
C ASP A 156 -24.54 13.95 3.79
N ARG A 157 -25.56 14.57 3.19
CA ARG A 157 -25.75 14.60 1.73
C ARG A 157 -25.00 15.74 1.05
N SER A 158 -24.29 16.57 1.79
CA SER A 158 -23.50 17.67 1.24
C SER A 158 -22.31 17.10 0.46
N PRO A 159 -22.13 17.52 -0.82
CA PRO A 159 -20.98 17.05 -1.59
C PRO A 159 -19.68 17.53 -0.96
N GLY A 160 -18.74 16.60 -0.79
CA GLY A 160 -17.41 16.86 -0.23
C GLY A 160 -16.30 16.69 -1.25
N ASP A 161 -15.07 16.61 -0.76
CA ASP A 161 -13.83 16.54 -1.52
C ASP A 161 -13.10 15.18 -1.38
N VAL A 162 -13.77 14.18 -0.76
CA VAL A 162 -13.24 12.82 -0.63
C VAL A 162 -13.89 11.91 -1.65
N ALA A 163 -13.09 11.15 -2.41
CA ALA A 163 -13.52 10.01 -3.22
C ALA A 163 -13.12 8.71 -2.53
N VAL A 164 -14.03 7.73 -2.48
CA VAL A 164 -13.74 6.37 -2.01
C VAL A 164 -13.89 5.42 -3.20
N ILE A 165 -12.86 4.61 -3.47
CA ILE A 165 -12.84 3.56 -4.49
C ILE A 165 -12.52 2.25 -3.76
N SER A 166 -13.42 1.27 -3.83
CA SER A 166 -13.31 0.07 -3.00
C SER A 166 -13.78 -1.18 -3.71
N GLN A 167 -12.98 -2.24 -3.71
CA GLN A 167 -13.38 -3.56 -4.16
C GLN A 167 -14.44 -4.18 -3.21
N SER A 168 -14.41 -3.83 -1.92
CA SER A 168 -15.35 -4.31 -0.91
C SER A 168 -16.41 -3.27 -0.57
N GLY A 169 -17.68 -3.63 -0.76
CA GLY A 169 -18.80 -2.80 -0.35
C GLY A 169 -18.87 -2.56 1.16
N GLY A 170 -18.59 -3.58 1.96
CA GLY A 170 -18.57 -3.47 3.43
C GLY A 170 -17.49 -2.49 3.92
N THR A 171 -16.30 -2.59 3.35
CA THR A 171 -15.17 -1.70 3.68
C THR A 171 -15.45 -0.25 3.25
N ALA A 172 -16.02 -0.04 2.04
CA ALA A 172 -16.46 1.29 1.62
C ALA A 172 -17.43 1.91 2.64
N GLY A 173 -18.42 1.13 3.10
CA GLY A 173 -19.37 1.56 4.11
C GLY A 173 -18.72 1.92 5.44
N ALA A 174 -17.76 1.13 5.90
CA ALA A 174 -17.03 1.40 7.12
C ALA A 174 -16.22 2.72 7.02
N VAL A 175 -15.48 2.93 5.94
CA VAL A 175 -14.73 4.19 5.69
C VAL A 175 -15.67 5.38 5.65
N MET A 176 -16.83 5.26 4.98
CA MET A 176 -17.81 6.33 4.93
C MET A 176 -18.39 6.68 6.28
N VAL A 177 -18.82 5.68 7.06
CA VAL A 177 -19.45 5.92 8.37
C VAL A 177 -18.46 6.52 9.34
N LEU A 178 -17.26 5.95 9.44
CA LEU A 178 -16.22 6.43 10.34
C LEU A 178 -15.68 7.80 9.90
N GLY A 179 -15.42 7.99 8.60
CA GLY A 179 -14.97 9.26 8.05
C GLY A 179 -15.99 10.39 8.23
N ALA A 180 -17.29 10.11 8.01
CA ALA A 180 -18.34 11.10 8.22
C ALA A 180 -18.44 11.52 9.70
N ARG A 181 -18.31 10.59 10.64
CA ARG A 181 -18.24 10.89 12.08
C ARG A 181 -17.05 11.77 12.43
N ALA A 182 -15.94 11.56 11.74
CA ALA A 182 -14.71 12.32 11.87
C ALA A 182 -14.72 13.68 11.10
N GLY A 183 -15.84 14.03 10.45
CA GLY A 183 -16.02 15.31 9.75
C GLY A 183 -15.72 15.30 8.26
N ALA A 184 -15.29 14.17 7.67
CA ALA A 184 -15.07 14.03 6.23
C ALA A 184 -16.39 14.11 5.44
N ARG A 185 -16.33 14.70 4.24
CA ARG A 185 -17.45 14.77 3.30
C ARG A 185 -17.08 14.15 1.97
N PHE A 186 -17.99 13.38 1.40
CA PHE A 186 -17.72 12.57 0.21
C PHE A 186 -18.26 13.23 -1.06
N GLY A 187 -17.47 13.18 -2.14
CA GLY A 187 -17.90 13.53 -3.50
C GLY A 187 -18.36 12.32 -4.27
N TYR A 188 -17.57 11.23 -4.16
CA TYR A 188 -17.84 9.94 -4.81
C TYR A 188 -17.62 8.79 -3.83
N VAL A 189 -18.43 7.72 -4.00
CA VAL A 189 -18.15 6.40 -3.43
C VAL A 189 -18.42 5.38 -4.50
N ILE A 190 -17.39 4.66 -4.92
CA ILE A 190 -17.43 3.71 -6.03
C ILE A 190 -17.07 2.33 -5.49
N GLY A 191 -18.03 1.41 -5.56
CA GLY A 191 -17.76 -0.01 -5.36
C GLY A 191 -17.28 -0.60 -6.67
N SER A 192 -15.99 -0.96 -6.79
CA SER A 192 -15.45 -1.47 -8.05
C SER A 192 -15.77 -2.93 -8.32
N GLY A 193 -16.05 -3.72 -7.26
CA GLY A 193 -16.39 -5.15 -7.37
C GLY A 193 -15.24 -5.97 -7.96
N ASN A 194 -15.55 -6.89 -8.86
CA ASN A 194 -14.56 -7.79 -9.48
C ASN A 194 -13.63 -7.11 -10.50
N GLU A 195 -13.90 -5.86 -10.88
CA GLU A 195 -13.09 -5.10 -11.85
C GLU A 195 -12.90 -5.87 -13.18
N ALA A 196 -13.98 -6.38 -13.74
CA ALA A 196 -13.93 -7.20 -14.94
C ALA A 196 -13.54 -6.39 -16.19
N VAL A 197 -14.00 -5.13 -16.31
CA VAL A 197 -13.78 -4.24 -17.45
C VAL A 197 -13.10 -2.96 -16.98
N LEU A 198 -13.80 -2.16 -16.15
CA LEU A 198 -13.20 -0.98 -15.51
C LEU A 198 -12.52 -1.42 -14.21
N ASP A 199 -11.32 -0.92 -13.98
CA ASP A 199 -10.52 -1.23 -12.80
C ASP A 199 -10.17 0.02 -11.97
N LEU A 200 -9.39 -0.18 -10.92
CA LEU A 200 -8.93 0.89 -10.02
C LEU A 200 -8.27 2.05 -10.77
N VAL A 201 -7.50 1.78 -11.83
CA VAL A 201 -6.79 2.83 -12.61
C VAL A 201 -7.77 3.76 -13.28
N ASP A 202 -8.85 3.22 -13.89
CA ASP A 202 -9.90 4.01 -14.54
C ASP A 202 -10.60 4.95 -13.55
N TYR A 203 -10.90 4.47 -12.35
CA TYR A 203 -11.56 5.26 -11.32
C TYR A 203 -10.61 6.31 -10.71
N LEU A 204 -9.32 6.00 -10.58
CA LEU A 204 -8.30 6.97 -10.17
C LEU A 204 -8.17 8.11 -11.18
N ASP A 205 -8.16 7.79 -12.48
CA ASP A 205 -8.14 8.79 -13.54
C ASP A 205 -9.37 9.70 -13.49
N TYR A 206 -10.57 9.13 -13.29
CA TYR A 206 -11.80 9.91 -13.17
C TYR A 206 -11.82 10.80 -11.93
N ALA A 207 -11.55 10.25 -10.74
CA ALA A 207 -11.54 11.01 -9.50
C ALA A 207 -10.40 12.05 -9.49
N GLY A 208 -9.26 11.68 -10.07
CA GLY A 208 -8.10 12.55 -10.20
C GLY A 208 -8.33 13.76 -11.09
N ALA A 209 -9.09 13.59 -12.17
CA ALA A 209 -9.44 14.67 -13.08
C ALA A 209 -10.45 15.69 -12.49
N ASP A 210 -11.17 15.34 -11.43
CA ASP A 210 -12.07 16.29 -10.76
C ASP A 210 -11.29 17.23 -9.81
N PRO A 211 -11.18 18.55 -10.12
CA PRO A 211 -10.43 19.49 -9.27
C PRO A 211 -11.04 19.67 -7.89
N ARG A 212 -12.29 19.27 -7.69
CA ARG A 212 -12.99 19.37 -6.41
C ARG A 212 -12.69 18.21 -5.47
N ILE A 213 -12.09 17.12 -5.97
CA ILE A 213 -11.62 16.01 -5.14
C ILE A 213 -10.19 16.31 -4.70
N LYS A 214 -9.97 16.33 -3.39
CA LYS A 214 -8.67 16.57 -2.76
C LYS A 214 -8.05 15.30 -2.19
N THR A 215 -8.90 14.37 -1.77
CA THR A 215 -8.46 13.12 -1.14
C THR A 215 -9.14 11.94 -1.81
N ILE A 216 -8.36 10.90 -2.13
CA ILE A 216 -8.85 9.64 -2.69
C ILE A 216 -8.49 8.53 -1.71
N VAL A 217 -9.48 7.78 -1.25
CA VAL A 217 -9.31 6.60 -0.41
C VAL A 217 -9.51 5.36 -1.27
N ILE A 218 -8.55 4.46 -1.24
CA ILE A 218 -8.54 3.22 -2.01
C ILE A 218 -8.61 2.04 -1.03
N TYR A 219 -9.47 1.06 -1.30
CA TYR A 219 -9.37 -0.26 -0.72
C TYR A 219 -9.22 -1.30 -1.84
N SER A 220 -8.16 -2.08 -1.78
CA SER A 220 -7.90 -3.15 -2.74
C SER A 220 -7.42 -4.42 -2.03
N GLU A 221 -7.93 -5.57 -2.48
CA GLU A 221 -7.53 -6.90 -2.02
C GLU A 221 -6.36 -7.46 -2.85
N GLY A 222 -6.08 -6.84 -4.01
CA GLY A 222 -4.96 -7.13 -4.88
C GLY A 222 -4.87 -6.11 -6.01
N LEU A 223 -3.66 -5.68 -6.34
CA LEU A 223 -3.41 -4.67 -7.38
C LEU A 223 -3.04 -5.37 -8.69
N ARG A 224 -4.01 -5.61 -9.57
CA ARG A 224 -3.75 -6.25 -10.88
C ARG A 224 -2.82 -5.41 -11.76
N ARG A 225 -2.99 -4.09 -11.78
CA ARG A 225 -2.19 -3.12 -12.51
C ARG A 225 -1.41 -2.25 -11.54
N GLY A 226 -0.62 -2.90 -10.66
CA GLY A 226 0.05 -2.24 -9.55
C GLY A 226 0.98 -1.12 -10.00
N ARG A 227 1.69 -1.29 -11.12
CA ARG A 227 2.56 -0.25 -11.70
C ARG A 227 1.76 0.95 -12.17
N SER A 228 0.68 0.76 -12.91
CA SER A 228 -0.21 1.86 -13.30
C SER A 228 -0.78 2.57 -12.08
N VAL A 229 -1.17 1.83 -11.04
CA VAL A 229 -1.65 2.43 -9.77
C VAL A 229 -0.57 3.29 -9.12
N VAL A 230 0.68 2.80 -9.01
CA VAL A 230 1.82 3.58 -8.49
C VAL A 230 2.04 4.86 -9.29
N ALA A 231 2.07 4.77 -10.63
CA ALA A 231 2.25 5.92 -11.50
C ALA A 231 1.11 6.95 -11.33
N ARG A 232 -0.14 6.49 -11.15
CA ARG A 232 -1.29 7.38 -10.90
C ARG A 232 -1.22 8.04 -9.54
N ILE A 233 -0.86 7.28 -8.48
CA ILE A 233 -0.67 7.83 -7.13
C ILE A 233 0.38 8.95 -7.16
N ALA A 234 1.55 8.70 -7.73
CA ALA A 234 2.60 9.69 -7.83
C ALA A 234 2.14 10.96 -8.57
N GLY A 235 1.45 10.82 -9.72
CA GLY A 235 0.89 11.95 -10.45
C GLY A 235 -0.21 12.70 -9.69
N LEU A 236 -1.05 12.01 -8.92
CA LEU A 236 -2.05 12.65 -8.06
C LEU A 236 -1.40 13.43 -6.93
N ARG A 237 -0.32 12.90 -6.34
CA ARG A 237 0.47 13.57 -5.31
C ARG A 237 1.15 14.82 -5.86
N GLU A 238 1.78 14.76 -7.04
CA GLU A 238 2.33 15.93 -7.74
C GLU A 238 1.26 17.01 -8.00
N ALA A 239 0.02 16.60 -8.32
CA ALA A 239 -1.12 17.50 -8.48
C ALA A 239 -1.70 18.02 -7.14
N GLY A 240 -1.06 17.75 -6.00
CA GLY A 240 -1.47 18.20 -4.67
C GLY A 240 -2.66 17.46 -4.06
N LYS A 241 -3.02 16.28 -4.60
CA LYS A 241 -4.09 15.46 -4.04
C LYS A 241 -3.53 14.45 -3.03
N ASN A 242 -4.31 14.16 -1.99
CA ASN A 242 -3.99 13.13 -1.02
C ASN A 242 -4.49 11.76 -1.48
N VAL A 243 -3.69 10.72 -1.28
CA VAL A 243 -4.08 9.34 -1.57
C VAL A 243 -3.86 8.50 -0.34
N VAL A 244 -4.94 7.88 0.14
CA VAL A 244 -4.96 6.96 1.28
C VAL A 244 -5.23 5.56 0.74
N VAL A 245 -4.37 4.60 1.05
CA VAL A 245 -4.52 3.21 0.62
C VAL A 245 -4.73 2.31 1.82
N LEU A 246 -5.90 1.73 1.92
CA LEU A 246 -6.20 0.66 2.86
C LEU A 246 -5.79 -0.67 2.21
N ALA A 247 -4.60 -1.13 2.55
CA ALA A 247 -4.02 -2.35 1.98
C ALA A 247 -4.52 -3.59 2.75
N ALA A 248 -5.14 -4.53 2.02
CA ALA A 248 -5.55 -5.83 2.53
C ALA A 248 -4.52 -6.93 2.20
N ALA A 249 -4.80 -8.16 2.65
CA ALA A 249 -4.07 -9.37 2.29
C ALA A 249 -2.57 -9.39 2.64
N ARG A 250 -2.18 -8.75 3.74
CA ARG A 250 -0.78 -8.62 4.19
C ARG A 250 -0.17 -9.90 4.74
N GLY A 251 -0.95 -10.72 5.41
CA GLY A 251 -0.49 -11.99 5.98
C GLY A 251 -0.89 -13.18 5.10
N ALA A 252 -0.20 -14.32 5.23
CA ALA A 252 -0.46 -15.53 4.46
C ALA A 252 -1.92 -16.01 4.52
N SER A 253 -2.58 -15.87 5.66
CA SER A 253 -4.00 -16.22 5.83
C SER A 253 -4.92 -15.26 5.04
N ALA A 254 -4.64 -13.97 5.11
CA ALA A 254 -5.39 -12.94 4.40
C ALA A 254 -5.16 -13.04 2.87
N ALA A 255 -3.94 -13.34 2.44
CA ALA A 255 -3.62 -13.60 1.03
C ALA A 255 -4.41 -14.78 0.46
N ARG A 256 -4.50 -15.91 1.19
CA ARG A 256 -5.34 -17.04 0.78
C ARG A 256 -6.83 -16.68 0.71
N ALA A 257 -7.32 -15.88 1.66
CA ALA A 257 -8.70 -15.41 1.66
C ALA A 257 -9.00 -14.49 0.46
N ALA A 258 -8.09 -13.57 0.13
CA ALA A 258 -8.22 -12.66 -1.02
C ALA A 258 -8.26 -13.43 -2.34
N VAL A 259 -7.39 -14.42 -2.54
CA VAL A 259 -7.41 -15.31 -3.72
C VAL A 259 -8.77 -16.01 -3.85
N SER A 260 -9.32 -16.52 -2.75
CA SER A 260 -10.63 -17.18 -2.75
C SER A 260 -11.80 -16.22 -3.02
N HIS A 261 -11.67 -14.94 -2.64
CA HIS A 261 -12.75 -13.96 -2.72
C HIS A 261 -12.75 -13.16 -4.04
N THR A 262 -11.58 -12.79 -4.56
CA THR A 262 -11.46 -11.93 -5.75
C THR A 262 -10.73 -12.57 -6.92
N GLY A 263 -10.12 -13.75 -6.72
CA GLY A 263 -9.24 -14.39 -7.70
C GLY A 263 -7.94 -13.61 -7.97
N ALA A 264 -7.66 -12.56 -7.22
CA ALA A 264 -6.44 -11.77 -7.35
C ALA A 264 -5.33 -12.35 -6.50
N LEU A 265 -4.11 -12.43 -7.05
CA LEU A 265 -2.92 -12.80 -6.30
C LEU A 265 -2.47 -11.61 -5.44
N ALA A 266 -2.34 -11.86 -4.15
CA ALA A 266 -1.85 -10.87 -3.22
C ALA A 266 -0.31 -10.85 -3.23
N THR A 267 0.26 -9.68 -3.43
CA THR A 267 1.69 -9.42 -3.16
C THR A 267 1.91 -9.38 -1.65
N PRO A 268 3.05 -9.88 -1.13
CA PRO A 268 3.39 -9.72 0.28
C PRO A 268 3.21 -8.27 0.75
N GLY A 269 2.52 -8.09 1.88
CA GLY A 269 2.02 -6.79 2.30
C GLY A 269 3.08 -5.71 2.47
N ASP A 270 4.29 -6.08 2.91
CA ASP A 270 5.39 -5.13 3.12
C ASP A 270 5.94 -4.57 1.80
N ILE A 271 5.99 -5.38 0.74
CA ILE A 271 6.39 -4.93 -0.61
C ILE A 271 5.40 -3.89 -1.11
N SER A 272 4.11 -4.22 -1.12
CA SER A 272 3.07 -3.32 -1.60
C SER A 272 3.05 -2.01 -0.82
N ARG A 273 3.20 -2.08 0.51
CA ARG A 273 3.23 -0.91 1.40
C ARG A 273 4.36 0.04 1.00
N GLN A 274 5.61 -0.43 1.01
CA GLN A 274 6.76 0.43 0.76
C GLN A 274 6.76 1.02 -0.66
N ILE A 275 6.31 0.27 -1.66
CA ILE A 275 6.17 0.75 -3.04
C ILE A 275 5.10 1.85 -3.13
N LEU A 276 3.95 1.68 -2.49
CA LEU A 276 2.88 2.69 -2.50
C LEU A 276 3.28 3.94 -1.71
N GLU A 277 3.97 3.78 -0.58
CA GLU A 277 4.50 4.89 0.22
C GLU A 277 5.58 5.67 -0.54
N SER A 278 6.44 5.02 -1.34
CA SER A 278 7.41 5.71 -2.19
C SER A 278 6.76 6.58 -3.27
N ALA A 279 5.53 6.24 -3.68
CA ALA A 279 4.71 7.07 -4.57
C ALA A 279 3.91 8.15 -3.81
N GLY A 280 4.12 8.31 -2.50
CA GLY A 280 3.48 9.31 -1.66
C GLY A 280 2.09 8.92 -1.15
N ALA A 281 1.71 7.64 -1.20
CA ALA A 281 0.47 7.17 -0.56
C ALA A 281 0.59 7.14 0.96
N MET A 282 -0.51 7.43 1.64
CA MET A 282 -0.68 7.15 3.07
C MET A 282 -1.27 5.75 3.22
N VAL A 283 -0.42 4.75 3.49
CA VAL A 283 -0.89 3.37 3.62
C VAL A 283 -1.38 3.11 5.05
N VAL A 284 -2.62 2.66 5.17
CA VAL A 284 -3.32 2.42 6.43
C VAL A 284 -3.75 0.97 6.55
N ASP A 285 -4.02 0.52 7.79
CA ASP A 285 -4.25 -0.88 8.11
C ASP A 285 -5.72 -1.23 8.33
N THR A 286 -6.51 -0.24 8.76
CA THR A 286 -7.92 -0.41 9.11
C THR A 286 -8.78 0.74 8.58
N PRO A 287 -10.10 0.55 8.42
CA PRO A 287 -11.00 1.66 8.12
C PRO A 287 -10.97 2.77 9.19
N GLN A 288 -10.64 2.43 10.44
CA GLN A 288 -10.47 3.39 11.53
C GLN A 288 -9.26 4.30 11.28
N ASP A 289 -8.11 3.73 10.85
CA ASP A 289 -6.93 4.52 10.48
C ASP A 289 -7.21 5.44 9.29
N ALA A 290 -7.94 4.94 8.27
CA ALA A 290 -8.37 5.78 7.15
C ALA A 290 -9.22 6.96 7.62
N ALA A 291 -10.16 6.72 8.54
CA ALA A 291 -10.98 7.78 9.14
C ALA A 291 -10.14 8.77 9.96
N GLY A 292 -9.12 8.29 10.68
CA GLY A 292 -8.17 9.15 11.40
C GLY A 292 -7.41 10.10 10.47
N VAL A 293 -6.89 9.59 9.36
CA VAL A 293 -6.26 10.42 8.33
C VAL A 293 -7.25 11.43 7.75
N LEU A 294 -8.47 10.99 7.42
CA LEU A 294 -9.52 11.87 6.89
C LEU A 294 -9.92 12.96 7.88
N ALA A 295 -9.96 12.65 9.19
CA ALA A 295 -10.24 13.63 10.24
C ALA A 295 -9.23 14.76 10.23
N LEU A 296 -7.94 14.43 10.22
CA LEU A 296 -6.87 15.42 10.22
C LEU A 296 -6.82 16.23 8.91
N LEU A 297 -7.04 15.59 7.76
CA LEU A 297 -7.11 16.24 6.45
C LEU A 297 -8.35 17.15 6.30
N ALA A 298 -9.44 16.91 7.04
CA ALA A 298 -10.62 17.75 7.05
C ALA A 298 -10.43 19.06 7.84
N SER A 299 -9.29 19.24 8.53
CA SER A 299 -8.95 20.48 9.21
C SER A 299 -8.99 21.67 8.27
N LYS A 300 -9.50 22.79 8.77
CA LYS A 300 -9.45 24.06 8.04
C LYS A 300 -8.10 24.77 8.14
N ARG A 301 -7.22 24.28 9.00
CA ARG A 301 -5.87 24.83 9.20
C ARG A 301 -4.86 24.13 8.29
N PRO A 302 -3.81 24.84 7.87
CA PRO A 302 -2.69 24.22 7.19
C PRO A 302 -2.12 23.05 8.01
N LEU A 303 -1.79 21.96 7.37
CA LEU A 303 -1.11 20.83 8.00
C LEU A 303 0.29 21.28 8.47
N PRO A 304 0.83 20.71 9.55
CA PRO A 304 2.18 21.02 9.99
C PRO A 304 3.20 20.49 8.98
N THR A 305 4.36 21.13 8.94
CA THR A 305 5.51 20.71 8.10
C THR A 305 6.56 19.92 8.87
N GLY A 306 6.51 19.96 10.20
CA GLY A 306 7.44 19.27 11.09
C GLY A 306 6.74 18.28 12.03
N ARG A 307 7.55 17.51 12.74
CA ARG A 307 7.12 16.40 13.59
C ARG A 307 7.08 16.74 15.10
N ARG A 308 7.29 18.00 15.47
CA ARG A 308 7.39 18.44 16.87
C ARG A 308 6.00 18.82 17.39
N VAL A 309 5.51 18.06 18.37
CA VAL A 309 4.18 18.23 18.94
C VAL A 309 4.24 18.84 20.35
N LEU A 310 3.38 19.79 20.60
CA LEU A 310 3.02 20.20 21.97
C LEU A 310 1.87 19.34 22.44
N VAL A 311 2.07 18.60 23.52
CA VAL A 311 1.00 17.88 24.20
C VAL A 311 0.44 18.77 25.30
N PHE A 312 -0.83 19.12 25.18
CA PHE A 312 -1.60 19.84 26.19
C PHE A 312 -2.60 18.87 26.81
N ALA A 313 -2.43 18.56 28.08
CA ALA A 313 -3.21 17.54 28.76
C ALA A 313 -3.98 18.11 29.96
N ASP A 314 -5.16 17.55 30.23
CA ASP A 314 -5.97 17.91 31.40
C ASP A 314 -5.64 17.09 32.65
N ALA A 315 -4.74 16.12 32.51
CA ALA A 315 -4.23 15.28 33.59
C ALA A 315 -2.85 14.74 33.22
N GLY A 316 -1.97 14.61 34.21
CA GLY A 316 -0.60 14.12 34.00
C GLY A 316 -0.54 12.77 33.31
N GLY A 317 -1.41 11.81 33.66
CA GLY A 317 -1.49 10.51 33.01
C GLY A 317 -1.85 10.56 31.53
N SER A 318 -2.74 11.47 31.12
CA SER A 318 -3.09 11.69 29.71
C SER A 318 -1.90 12.26 28.93
N GLY A 319 -1.13 13.15 29.56
CA GLY A 319 0.08 13.72 28.98
C GLY A 319 1.18 12.68 28.75
N VAL A 320 1.45 11.84 29.75
CA VAL A 320 2.43 10.75 29.64
C VAL A 320 2.05 9.79 28.52
N LEU A 321 0.81 9.28 28.53
CA LEU A 321 0.34 8.37 27.49
C LEU A 321 0.41 8.97 26.09
N ALA A 322 0.03 10.24 25.94
CA ALA A 322 0.11 10.92 24.66
C ALA A 322 1.55 11.08 24.16
N SER A 323 2.51 11.34 25.06
CA SER A 323 3.93 11.42 24.71
C SER A 323 4.48 10.09 24.24
N ASP A 324 4.21 8.97 24.96
CA ASP A 324 4.62 7.63 24.55
C ASP A 324 4.11 7.28 23.14
N LEU A 325 2.82 7.58 22.89
CA LEU A 325 2.20 7.30 21.58
C LEU A 325 2.71 8.23 20.46
N ALA A 326 3.10 9.45 20.79
CA ALA A 326 3.75 10.36 19.85
C ALA A 326 5.13 9.82 19.44
N ASP A 327 5.95 9.42 20.41
CA ASP A 327 7.28 8.84 20.18
C ASP A 327 7.18 7.54 19.36
N GLU A 328 6.24 6.64 19.71
CA GLU A 328 5.96 5.42 18.94
C GLU A 328 5.58 5.70 17.48
N ALA A 329 4.88 6.81 17.24
CA ALA A 329 4.53 7.26 15.89
C ALA A 329 5.69 7.98 15.15
N GLY A 330 6.86 8.12 15.77
CA GLY A 330 7.99 8.88 15.22
C GLY A 330 7.77 10.38 15.17
N LEU A 331 6.92 10.90 16.06
CA LEU A 331 6.79 12.32 16.35
C LEU A 331 7.71 12.68 17.53
N SER A 332 7.97 13.95 17.74
CA SER A 332 8.82 14.42 18.84
C SER A 332 8.01 15.30 19.80
N VAL A 333 8.20 15.10 21.10
CA VAL A 333 7.62 15.94 22.16
C VAL A 333 8.78 16.71 22.83
N PRO A 334 9.28 17.80 22.20
CA PRO A 334 10.47 18.50 22.69
C PRO A 334 10.18 19.24 23.99
N GLU A 335 11.18 19.35 24.85
CA GLU A 335 11.13 20.23 26.02
C GLU A 335 11.01 21.70 25.58
N LEU A 336 10.14 22.46 26.24
CA LEU A 336 9.98 23.90 25.96
C LEU A 336 11.21 24.65 26.49
N PRO A 337 11.64 25.76 25.84
CA PRO A 337 12.71 26.60 26.34
C PRO A 337 12.41 27.16 27.75
N ALA A 338 13.45 27.35 28.55
CA ALA A 338 13.30 27.85 29.92
C ALA A 338 12.52 29.19 30.01
N ALA A 339 12.69 30.07 29.03
CA ALA A 339 11.94 31.32 28.97
C ALA A 339 10.42 31.09 28.80
N THR A 340 10.03 30.14 27.93
CA THR A 340 8.64 29.75 27.70
C THR A 340 8.07 29.06 28.94
N GLN A 341 8.84 28.18 29.59
CA GLN A 341 8.42 27.56 30.85
C GLN A 341 8.16 28.59 31.93
N SER A 342 9.10 29.56 32.14
CA SER A 342 8.95 30.61 33.14
C SER A 342 7.74 31.54 32.87
N GLU A 343 7.40 31.78 31.61
CA GLU A 343 6.19 32.53 31.26
C GLU A 343 4.91 31.70 31.54
N LEU A 344 4.93 30.40 31.25
CA LEU A 344 3.83 29.47 31.54
C LEU A 344 3.56 29.32 33.05
N GLU A 345 4.59 29.32 33.88
CA GLU A 345 4.50 29.25 35.36
C GLU A 345 3.66 30.37 35.96
N ARG A 346 3.47 31.50 35.26
CA ARG A 346 2.56 32.57 35.70
C ARG A 346 1.09 32.16 35.61
N TYR A 347 0.79 31.19 34.78
CA TYR A 347 -0.57 30.72 34.47
C TYR A 347 -0.83 29.31 34.97
N VAL A 348 0.17 28.45 35.03
CA VAL A 348 0.07 27.08 35.49
C VAL A 348 0.39 27.02 36.99
N PRO A 349 -0.46 26.35 37.81
CA PRO A 349 -0.19 26.18 39.25
C PRO A 349 1.10 25.35 39.49
N GLU A 350 1.72 25.46 40.66
CA GLU A 350 2.93 24.71 41.03
C GLU A 350 2.80 23.18 40.95
N TYR A 351 1.58 22.66 41.15
CA TYR A 351 1.25 21.23 41.03
C TYR A 351 0.87 20.79 39.61
N GLY A 352 0.94 21.71 38.64
CA GLY A 352 0.80 21.45 37.22
C GLY A 352 2.15 21.24 36.53
N SER A 353 2.15 21.28 35.22
CA SER A 353 3.38 21.22 34.41
C SER A 353 3.43 22.35 33.37
N ALA A 354 4.45 23.18 33.46
CA ALA A 354 4.79 24.17 32.42
C ALA A 354 5.73 23.62 31.35
N ARG A 355 6.10 22.34 31.44
CA ARG A 355 6.91 21.63 30.47
C ARG A 355 6.03 20.98 29.40
N ASN A 356 6.62 20.48 28.34
CA ASN A 356 5.91 19.62 27.39
C ASN A 356 6.03 18.13 27.85
N PRO A 357 4.94 17.46 28.24
CA PRO A 357 3.51 17.87 28.23
C PRO A 357 3.18 19.02 29.18
N VAL A 358 2.35 19.97 28.69
CA VAL A 358 1.79 21.03 29.52
C VAL A 358 0.52 20.55 30.20
N ASP A 359 0.51 20.54 31.54
CA ASP A 359 -0.66 20.19 32.36
C ASP A 359 -1.09 21.44 33.19
N PRO A 360 -2.09 22.19 32.73
CA PRO A 360 -2.54 23.39 33.43
C PRO A 360 -3.40 23.08 34.64
N THR A 361 -3.68 21.81 34.91
CA THR A 361 -4.62 21.32 35.96
C THR A 361 -6.08 21.71 35.74
N PRO A 362 -7.06 21.04 36.35
CA PRO A 362 -8.48 21.34 36.18
C PRO A 362 -8.90 22.77 36.60
N THR A 363 -8.11 23.42 37.43
CA THR A 363 -8.42 24.75 37.91
C THR A 363 -8.37 25.83 36.82
N VAL A 364 -7.51 25.66 35.82
CA VAL A 364 -7.36 26.60 34.70
C VAL A 364 -8.49 26.47 33.69
N PHE A 365 -9.09 25.28 33.54
CA PHE A 365 -10.19 25.04 32.58
C PHE A 365 -11.48 25.84 32.93
N GLY A 366 -11.59 26.37 34.14
CA GLY A 366 -12.69 27.28 34.53
C GLY A 366 -12.53 28.69 34.01
N ASP A 367 -11.30 29.12 33.69
CA ASP A 367 -10.96 30.44 33.21
C ASP A 367 -10.52 30.43 31.76
N ARG A 368 -11.41 30.79 30.85
CA ARG A 368 -11.14 30.80 29.40
C ARG A 368 -9.96 31.72 29.02
N HIS A 369 -9.83 32.89 29.67
CA HIS A 369 -8.75 33.83 29.36
C HIS A 369 -7.40 33.23 29.73
N ARG A 370 -7.28 32.68 30.93
CA ARG A 370 -6.07 32.02 31.41
C ARG A 370 -5.69 30.83 30.53
N LEU A 371 -6.67 30.01 30.15
CA LEU A 371 -6.45 28.87 29.24
C LEU A 371 -5.95 29.32 27.85
N THR A 372 -6.52 30.42 27.32
CA THR A 372 -6.09 30.97 26.03
C THR A 372 -4.64 31.46 26.12
N GLU A 373 -4.24 32.13 27.21
CA GLU A 373 -2.87 32.59 27.41
C GLU A 373 -1.88 31.41 27.54
N VAL A 374 -2.23 30.36 28.30
CA VAL A 374 -1.41 29.16 28.40
C VAL A 374 -1.18 28.57 27.02
N LEU A 375 -2.22 28.35 26.22
CA LEU A 375 -2.08 27.77 24.86
C LEU A 375 -1.30 28.71 23.94
N ARG A 376 -1.55 30.04 24.00
CA ARG A 376 -0.84 31.04 23.19
C ARG A 376 0.67 31.01 23.46
N VAL A 377 1.06 31.02 24.72
CA VAL A 377 2.46 31.00 25.16
C VAL A 377 3.10 29.68 24.75
N ALA A 378 2.46 28.54 25.04
CA ALA A 378 3.00 27.22 24.75
C ALA A 378 3.22 26.96 23.26
N VAL A 379 2.33 27.43 22.36
CA VAL A 379 2.47 27.23 20.91
C VAL A 379 3.23 28.33 20.20
N SER A 380 3.61 29.43 20.87
CA SER A 380 4.39 30.50 20.25
C SER A 380 5.84 30.09 19.94
N ASP A 381 6.30 29.01 20.55
CA ASP A 381 7.64 28.47 20.32
C ASP A 381 7.79 27.93 18.90
N ASP A 382 8.85 28.37 18.21
CA ASP A 382 9.18 27.90 16.85
C ASP A 382 9.61 26.42 16.80
N ASN A 383 9.94 25.82 17.96
CA ASN A 383 10.23 24.40 18.07
C ASN A 383 8.98 23.53 18.14
N ILE A 384 7.79 24.10 18.06
CA ILE A 384 6.51 23.37 18.04
C ILE A 384 5.85 23.53 16.67
N ASP A 385 5.47 22.42 16.05
CA ASP A 385 4.81 22.42 14.74
C ASP A 385 3.28 22.22 14.85
N SER A 386 2.82 21.52 15.89
CA SER A 386 1.40 21.22 16.11
C SER A 386 1.03 21.13 17.59
N LEU A 387 -0.26 21.31 17.89
CA LEU A 387 -0.86 21.21 19.22
C LEU A 387 -1.76 19.95 19.28
N VAL A 388 -1.52 19.11 20.27
CA VAL A 388 -2.37 17.98 20.62
C VAL A 388 -3.06 18.27 21.94
N ILE A 389 -4.39 18.21 21.98
CA ILE A 389 -5.18 18.31 23.19
C ILE A 389 -5.56 16.91 23.63
N ALA A 390 -4.92 16.42 24.70
CA ALA A 390 -5.11 15.07 25.24
C ALA A 390 -5.97 15.10 26.50
N SER A 391 -7.08 14.36 26.49
CA SER A 391 -8.02 14.29 27.62
C SER A 391 -8.59 12.87 27.79
N ALA A 392 -9.03 12.54 29.00
CA ALA A 392 -9.59 11.21 29.33
C ALA A 392 -10.87 11.28 30.19
N HIS A 393 -11.54 12.42 30.28
CA HIS A 393 -12.68 12.57 31.17
C HIS A 393 -14.01 12.53 30.40
N ASP A 394 -14.96 11.75 30.92
CA ASP A 394 -16.36 11.81 30.53
C ASP A 394 -17.25 12.00 31.79
N ASN A 395 -17.41 13.24 32.16
CA ASN A 395 -18.24 13.66 33.30
C ASN A 395 -19.14 14.84 32.87
N PRO A 396 -20.11 15.25 33.67
CA PRO A 396 -20.99 16.35 33.31
C PRO A 396 -20.29 17.69 32.96
N GLY A 397 -19.04 17.86 33.42
CA GLY A 397 -18.19 19.01 33.08
C GLY A 397 -17.43 18.88 31.77
N ALA A 398 -17.27 17.66 31.24
CA ALA A 398 -16.43 17.36 30.05
C ALA A 398 -16.83 18.17 28.81
N VAL A 399 -18.12 18.28 28.52
CA VAL A 399 -18.63 19.04 27.37
C VAL A 399 -18.31 20.55 27.51
N ARG A 400 -18.43 21.08 28.75
CA ARG A 400 -18.05 22.48 29.03
C ARG A 400 -16.56 22.70 28.87
N MET A 401 -15.73 21.79 29.41
CA MET A 401 -14.29 21.82 29.29
C MET A 401 -13.86 21.75 27.82
N ALA A 402 -14.37 20.78 27.06
CA ALA A 402 -14.12 20.65 25.64
C ALA A 402 -14.47 21.92 24.85
N ARG A 403 -15.62 22.56 25.18
CA ARG A 403 -16.02 23.82 24.56
C ARG A 403 -15.03 24.94 24.81
N VAL A 404 -14.62 25.13 26.06
CA VAL A 404 -13.70 26.21 26.46
C VAL A 404 -12.32 25.96 25.80
N THR A 405 -11.83 24.72 25.87
CA THR A 405 -10.55 24.35 25.29
C THR A 405 -10.55 24.47 23.76
N ALA A 406 -11.61 24.02 23.09
CA ALA A 406 -11.74 24.15 21.64
C ALA A 406 -11.79 25.63 21.21
N GLN A 407 -12.49 26.48 21.96
CA GLN A 407 -12.52 27.93 21.71
C GLN A 407 -11.14 28.57 21.89
N ALA A 408 -10.41 28.23 22.96
CA ALA A 408 -9.05 28.71 23.18
C ALA A 408 -8.09 28.22 22.11
N ALA A 409 -8.09 26.94 21.81
CA ALA A 409 -7.26 26.34 20.75
C ALA A 409 -7.61 26.89 19.36
N SER A 410 -8.83 27.31 19.11
CA SER A 410 -9.19 27.94 17.85
C SER A 410 -8.55 29.32 17.62
N GLN A 411 -8.01 29.95 18.65
CA GLN A 411 -7.34 31.26 18.57
C GLN A 411 -5.84 31.15 18.31
N VAL A 412 -5.24 29.96 18.52
CA VAL A 412 -3.81 29.74 18.22
C VAL A 412 -3.62 29.42 16.73
N GLY A 413 -2.50 29.89 16.15
CA GLY A 413 -2.25 29.82 14.69
C GLY A 413 -1.81 28.45 14.19
N LYS A 414 -1.33 27.55 15.06
CA LYS A 414 -0.77 26.24 14.67
C LYS A 414 -1.85 25.20 14.43
N PHE A 415 -1.51 24.17 13.64
CA PHE A 415 -2.34 22.99 13.46
C PHE A 415 -2.66 22.36 14.81
N SER A 416 -3.93 22.05 15.03
CA SER A 416 -4.38 21.54 16.32
C SER A 416 -5.39 20.42 16.12
N PHE A 417 -5.32 19.38 16.93
CA PHE A 417 -6.31 18.31 16.99
C PHE A 417 -6.51 17.84 18.44
N ALA A 418 -7.65 17.22 18.71
CA ALA A 418 -8.00 16.72 20.02
C ALA A 418 -8.06 15.20 20.01
N VAL A 419 -7.52 14.59 21.07
CA VAL A 419 -7.64 13.16 21.38
C VAL A 419 -8.28 13.01 22.75
N TRP A 420 -9.37 12.22 22.80
CA TRP A 420 -10.15 12.09 24.02
C TRP A 420 -10.66 10.65 24.21
N ASN A 421 -9.98 9.89 25.02
CA ASN A 421 -10.20 8.44 25.17
C ASN A 421 -11.60 8.01 25.62
N ALA A 422 -12.35 8.87 26.28
CA ALA A 422 -13.68 8.57 26.82
C ALA A 422 -14.71 9.64 26.44
N GLY A 423 -14.44 10.42 25.38
CA GLY A 423 -15.30 11.53 25.02
C GLY A 423 -16.59 11.10 24.33
N SER A 424 -17.70 11.70 24.72
CA SER A 424 -18.99 11.51 24.06
C SER A 424 -19.05 12.23 22.70
N GLY A 425 -20.06 11.92 21.90
CA GLY A 425 -20.34 12.65 20.65
C GLY A 425 -20.58 14.15 20.87
N GLU A 426 -21.02 14.56 22.05
CA GLU A 426 -21.20 15.98 22.43
C GLU A 426 -19.84 16.66 22.65
N VAL A 427 -18.88 15.98 23.25
CA VAL A 427 -17.48 16.43 23.38
C VAL A 427 -16.87 16.63 22.00
N ALA A 428 -16.93 15.61 21.14
CA ALA A 428 -16.45 15.68 19.76
C ALA A 428 -17.02 16.88 18.99
N ALA A 429 -18.33 17.13 19.14
CA ALA A 429 -19.01 18.22 18.48
C ALA A 429 -18.48 19.62 18.90
N GLN A 430 -17.88 19.79 20.11
CA GLN A 430 -17.31 21.06 20.51
C GLN A 430 -16.06 21.40 19.68
N TYR A 431 -15.17 20.41 19.47
CA TYR A 431 -13.96 20.58 18.67
C TYR A 431 -14.27 20.74 17.18
N LEU A 432 -15.11 19.87 16.63
CA LEU A 432 -15.49 19.91 15.21
C LEU A 432 -16.16 21.25 14.82
N ARG A 433 -16.97 21.84 15.69
CA ARG A 433 -17.55 23.19 15.47
C ARG A 433 -16.50 24.30 15.34
N GLN A 434 -15.36 24.14 15.99
CA GLN A 434 -14.23 25.08 15.89
C GLN A 434 -13.27 24.72 14.74
N GLY A 435 -13.56 23.66 13.96
CA GLY A 435 -12.71 23.16 12.89
C GLY A 435 -11.44 22.45 13.38
N ILE A 436 -11.46 21.98 14.63
CA ILE A 436 -10.40 21.18 15.24
C ILE A 436 -10.78 19.72 15.06
N PRO A 437 -9.97 18.90 14.37
CA PRO A 437 -10.18 17.46 14.29
C PRO A 437 -10.26 16.81 15.66
N TYR A 438 -11.13 15.81 15.77
CA TYR A 438 -11.32 15.04 16.99
C TYR A 438 -11.20 13.54 16.70
N LEU A 439 -10.42 12.85 17.51
CA LEU A 439 -10.26 11.41 17.47
C LEU A 439 -10.42 10.82 18.87
N ASP A 440 -11.11 9.70 18.98
CA ASP A 440 -11.33 8.95 20.22
C ASP A 440 -10.23 7.93 20.53
N ASP A 441 -9.35 7.65 19.55
CA ASP A 441 -8.17 6.80 19.71
C ASP A 441 -6.88 7.61 19.50
N PRO A 442 -6.10 7.88 20.57
CA PRO A 442 -4.87 8.64 20.47
C PRO A 442 -3.79 7.95 19.63
N ARG A 443 -3.67 6.62 19.65
CA ARG A 443 -2.73 5.88 18.80
C ARG A 443 -3.04 6.14 17.33
N CYS A 444 -4.30 5.97 16.93
CA CYS A 444 -4.76 6.26 15.58
C CYS A 444 -4.46 7.72 15.19
N ALA A 445 -4.65 8.68 16.10
CA ALA A 445 -4.41 10.09 15.84
C ALA A 445 -2.94 10.41 15.54
N PHE A 446 -2.01 9.97 16.40
CA PHE A 446 -0.57 10.19 16.20
C PHE A 446 -0.03 9.47 14.97
N GLN A 447 -0.43 8.23 14.75
CA GLN A 447 -0.07 7.48 13.55
C GLN A 447 -0.62 8.15 12.27
N SER A 448 -1.84 8.70 12.31
CA SER A 448 -2.42 9.42 11.18
C SER A 448 -1.63 10.68 10.84
N LEU A 449 -1.23 11.46 11.87
CA LEU A 449 -0.37 12.64 11.67
C LEU A 449 0.98 12.24 11.08
N SER A 450 1.62 11.21 11.62
CA SER A 450 2.89 10.69 11.12
C SER A 450 2.82 10.25 9.65
N ARG A 451 1.77 9.51 9.27
CA ARG A 451 1.54 9.10 7.87
C ARG A 451 1.35 10.29 6.93
N ILE A 452 0.59 11.30 7.36
CA ILE A 452 0.41 12.55 6.59
C ILE A 452 1.75 13.25 6.38
N LEU A 453 2.55 13.40 7.43
CA LEU A 453 3.85 14.07 7.38
C LEU A 453 4.85 13.26 6.52
N THR A 454 4.87 11.95 6.63
CA THR A 454 5.71 11.07 5.80
C THR A 454 5.35 11.22 4.32
N ALA A 455 4.07 11.17 3.98
CA ALA A 455 3.62 11.35 2.61
C ALA A 455 3.88 12.77 2.07
N ALA A 456 3.77 13.79 2.92
CA ALA A 456 4.10 15.19 2.58
C ALA A 456 5.61 15.40 2.37
N GLY A 457 6.45 14.62 3.04
CA GLY A 457 7.91 14.67 2.92
C GLY A 457 8.46 14.05 1.63
N VAL A 458 7.66 13.28 0.87
CA VAL A 458 8.09 12.72 -0.42
C VAL A 458 8.29 13.85 -1.41
N SER A 459 9.52 14.04 -1.87
CA SER A 459 9.87 15.14 -2.76
C SER A 459 9.25 14.96 -4.16
N PRO A 460 9.01 16.06 -4.91
CA PRO A 460 8.53 15.96 -6.30
C PRO A 460 9.43 15.09 -7.19
N ARG A 461 10.75 15.14 -6.98
CA ARG A 461 11.71 14.28 -7.71
C ARG A 461 11.53 12.80 -7.37
N ALA A 462 11.28 12.46 -6.11
CA ALA A 462 11.01 11.08 -5.70
C ALA A 462 9.70 10.56 -6.32
N LEU A 463 8.64 11.38 -6.36
CA LEU A 463 7.39 11.03 -7.04
C LEU A 463 7.59 10.78 -8.53
N GLN A 464 8.38 11.62 -9.21
CA GLN A 464 8.72 11.45 -10.63
C GLN A 464 9.50 10.16 -10.88
N ARG A 465 10.49 9.84 -10.02
CA ARG A 465 11.23 8.57 -10.10
C ARG A 465 10.31 7.36 -9.91
N ALA A 466 9.45 7.38 -8.89
CA ALA A 466 8.48 6.30 -8.67
C ALA A 466 7.55 6.12 -9.88
N ALA A 467 7.05 7.20 -10.46
CA ALA A 467 6.23 7.16 -11.66
C ALA A 467 7.00 6.67 -12.89
N ALA A 468 8.27 7.05 -13.07
CA ALA A 468 9.11 6.60 -14.17
C ALA A 468 9.41 5.10 -14.06
N ALA A 469 9.84 4.63 -12.89
CA ALA A 469 10.07 3.21 -12.62
C ALA A 469 8.80 2.37 -12.87
N ALA A 470 7.65 2.89 -12.46
CA ALA A 470 6.37 2.23 -12.67
C ALA A 470 5.98 2.12 -14.16
N ARG A 471 6.30 3.12 -14.98
CA ARG A 471 6.01 3.12 -16.44
C ARG A 471 7.01 2.35 -17.28
N ALA A 472 8.19 2.03 -16.73
CA ALA A 472 9.27 1.37 -17.46
C ALA A 472 8.95 -0.07 -17.87
N TRP A 473 8.01 -0.70 -17.19
CA TRP A 473 7.54 -2.05 -17.49
C TRP A 473 6.02 -2.04 -17.68
N PRO A 474 5.49 -2.85 -18.62
CA PRO A 474 4.03 -2.97 -18.78
C PRO A 474 3.42 -3.57 -17.51
N ASP A 475 2.15 -3.24 -17.25
CA ASP A 475 1.36 -3.97 -16.28
C ASP A 475 1.22 -5.41 -16.74
N GLU A 476 1.44 -6.34 -15.86
CA GLU A 476 1.15 -7.74 -16.10
C GLU A 476 -0.37 -7.95 -16.01
N VAL A 477 -1.01 -7.81 -17.15
CA VAL A 477 -2.44 -8.13 -17.29
C VAL A 477 -2.56 -9.63 -17.45
N ASP A 478 -3.21 -10.27 -16.49
CA ASP A 478 -3.54 -11.71 -16.43
C ASP A 478 -2.40 -12.69 -16.19
N GLY A 479 -2.13 -12.95 -14.90
CA GLY A 479 -1.82 -14.32 -14.42
C GLY A 479 -0.52 -15.02 -14.86
N ASN A 480 0.25 -14.47 -15.78
CA ASN A 480 1.38 -15.21 -16.34
C ASN A 480 2.63 -15.30 -15.43
N ILE A 481 2.78 -14.43 -14.43
CA ILE A 481 3.86 -14.62 -13.43
C ILE A 481 3.37 -15.43 -12.24
N ALA A 482 2.11 -15.36 -11.88
CA ALA A 482 1.55 -16.19 -10.81
C ALA A 482 1.45 -17.68 -11.17
N SER A 483 1.27 -18.00 -12.45
CA SER A 483 1.37 -19.36 -12.93
C SER A 483 2.81 -19.90 -12.94
N ALA A 484 3.82 -19.04 -12.82
CA ALA A 484 5.22 -19.47 -12.75
C ALA A 484 5.59 -20.15 -11.43
N HIS A 485 4.83 -19.90 -10.35
CA HIS A 485 4.94 -20.70 -9.10
C HIS A 485 4.05 -21.94 -9.11
N THR A 486 3.11 -22.07 -10.07
CA THR A 486 2.14 -23.17 -10.13
C THR A 486 1.95 -23.78 -11.53
N ALA A 487 2.65 -23.29 -12.56
CA ALA A 487 2.54 -23.87 -13.90
C ALA A 487 3.34 -25.17 -13.99
N PRO A 488 2.69 -26.31 -14.33
CA PRO A 488 3.40 -27.57 -14.45
C PRO A 488 4.34 -27.69 -15.67
N ASP A 489 4.34 -26.71 -16.59
CA ASP A 489 5.00 -26.86 -17.90
C ASP A 489 6.09 -25.80 -18.26
N GLY A 490 6.48 -24.92 -17.33
CA GLY A 490 7.63 -24.04 -17.51
C GLY A 490 8.79 -24.51 -16.65
N ALA A 491 9.74 -25.29 -17.18
CA ALA A 491 10.90 -25.70 -16.42
C ALA A 491 11.71 -24.47 -16.00
N THR A 492 11.75 -24.20 -14.69
CA THR A 492 12.68 -23.22 -14.12
C THR A 492 14.01 -23.91 -13.89
N ARG A 493 15.10 -23.29 -14.32
CA ARG A 493 16.46 -23.79 -14.14
C ARG A 493 17.20 -22.93 -13.13
N LEU A 494 17.64 -23.55 -12.05
CA LEU A 494 18.57 -22.93 -11.12
C LEU A 494 19.93 -22.76 -11.82
N LEU A 495 20.46 -21.55 -11.85
CA LEU A 495 21.83 -21.30 -12.29
C LEU A 495 22.76 -21.55 -11.12
N THR A 496 23.89 -22.22 -11.42
CA THR A 496 24.90 -22.48 -10.42
C THR A 496 25.68 -21.21 -10.07
N GLU A 497 26.19 -21.11 -8.83
CA GLU A 497 26.96 -19.96 -8.34
C GLU A 497 28.11 -19.60 -9.30
N ASP A 498 28.90 -20.59 -9.72
CA ASP A 498 30.03 -20.40 -10.65
C ASP A 498 29.57 -19.80 -12.00
N ALA A 499 28.39 -20.16 -12.49
CA ALA A 499 27.87 -19.63 -13.74
C ALA A 499 27.47 -18.13 -13.57
N ILE A 500 26.92 -17.77 -12.42
CA ILE A 500 26.53 -16.38 -12.11
C ILE A 500 27.79 -15.54 -11.83
N GLU A 501 28.73 -16.06 -11.03
CA GLU A 501 29.98 -15.38 -10.76
C GLU A 501 30.78 -15.11 -12.06
N ALA A 502 30.83 -16.11 -12.95
CA ALA A 502 31.45 -15.90 -14.25
C ALA A 502 30.73 -14.84 -15.11
N ALA A 503 29.41 -14.73 -15.00
CA ALA A 503 28.65 -13.67 -15.67
C ALA A 503 28.91 -12.29 -15.04
N PHE A 504 28.99 -12.21 -13.72
CA PHE A 504 29.34 -11.00 -12.99
C PHE A 504 30.74 -10.50 -13.33
N VAL A 505 31.73 -11.39 -13.33
CA VAL A 505 33.11 -11.04 -13.72
C VAL A 505 33.16 -10.48 -15.15
N ARG A 506 32.45 -11.11 -16.12
CA ARG A 506 32.36 -10.58 -17.50
C ARG A 506 31.71 -9.20 -17.56
N ALA A 507 30.82 -8.88 -16.62
CA ALA A 507 30.17 -7.58 -16.51
C ALA A 507 30.98 -6.55 -15.69
N GLY A 508 32.15 -6.92 -15.18
CA GLY A 508 32.98 -6.05 -14.34
C GLY A 508 32.48 -5.95 -12.88
N ILE A 509 31.52 -6.79 -12.49
CA ILE A 509 31.06 -6.88 -11.12
C ILE A 509 32.04 -7.71 -10.31
N ARG A 510 32.48 -7.17 -9.19
CA ARG A 510 33.49 -7.80 -8.35
C ARG A 510 32.89 -8.96 -7.56
N VAL A 511 33.54 -10.12 -7.62
CA VAL A 511 33.20 -11.33 -6.84
C VAL A 511 34.39 -11.75 -5.99
N ALA A 512 34.14 -12.55 -4.96
CA ALA A 512 35.21 -13.13 -4.17
C ALA A 512 36.08 -14.06 -5.05
N PRO A 513 37.41 -13.97 -5.02
CA PRO A 513 38.27 -14.84 -5.82
C PRO A 513 38.01 -16.31 -5.49
N GLY A 514 37.79 -17.13 -6.52
CA GLY A 514 37.50 -18.55 -6.33
C GLY A 514 37.79 -19.42 -7.56
N ARG A 515 37.85 -20.72 -7.37
CA ARG A 515 38.05 -21.73 -8.42
C ARG A 515 37.23 -22.99 -8.15
N VAL A 516 36.51 -23.46 -9.14
CA VAL A 516 35.82 -24.76 -9.08
C VAL A 516 36.83 -25.89 -9.28
N CYS A 517 36.84 -26.82 -8.35
CA CYS A 517 37.79 -27.94 -8.28
C CYS A 517 37.05 -29.25 -8.42
N ALA A 518 37.61 -30.16 -9.25
CA ALA A 518 37.04 -31.47 -9.50
C ALA A 518 37.45 -32.53 -8.48
N GLY A 519 38.54 -32.29 -7.72
CA GLY A 519 39.08 -33.25 -6.76
C GLY A 519 39.74 -32.54 -5.55
N ALA A 520 40.04 -33.31 -4.51
CA ALA A 520 40.64 -32.79 -3.27
C ALA A 520 42.05 -32.22 -3.51
N ASP A 521 42.84 -32.80 -4.40
CA ASP A 521 44.19 -32.29 -4.70
C ASP A 521 44.14 -30.96 -5.46
N ASP A 522 43.18 -30.81 -6.38
CA ASP A 522 42.92 -29.56 -7.08
C ASP A 522 42.41 -28.47 -6.10
N ALA A 523 41.55 -28.85 -5.15
CA ALA A 523 41.07 -27.97 -4.10
C ALA A 523 42.22 -27.46 -3.19
N VAL A 524 43.18 -28.34 -2.84
CA VAL A 524 44.39 -27.95 -2.08
C VAL A 524 45.24 -26.95 -2.89
N ALA A 525 45.47 -27.23 -4.18
CA ALA A 525 46.22 -26.33 -5.05
C ALA A 525 45.53 -24.94 -5.14
N ALA A 526 44.20 -24.92 -5.33
CA ALA A 526 43.44 -23.70 -5.35
C ALA A 526 43.54 -22.91 -4.06
N ALA A 527 43.47 -23.59 -2.89
CA ALA A 527 43.57 -22.93 -1.58
C ALA A 527 44.96 -22.30 -1.32
N ARG A 528 46.03 -22.95 -1.83
CA ARG A 528 47.40 -22.36 -1.76
C ARG A 528 47.52 -21.09 -2.59
N ASP A 529 46.97 -21.13 -3.82
CA ASP A 529 46.99 -19.99 -4.74
C ASP A 529 46.22 -18.79 -4.20
N LEU A 530 45.04 -19.05 -3.55
CA LEU A 530 44.16 -18.02 -2.96
C LEU A 530 44.66 -17.50 -1.63
N GLY A 531 45.45 -18.31 -0.90
CA GLY A 531 45.85 -18.00 0.47
C GLY A 531 44.84 -18.42 1.52
N PHE A 532 45.31 -18.94 2.65
CA PHE A 532 44.44 -19.35 3.77
C PHE A 532 44.08 -18.17 4.67
N PRO A 533 42.87 -18.21 5.32
CA PRO A 533 41.88 -19.24 5.24
C PRO A 533 41.03 -19.16 3.97
N VAL A 534 40.39 -20.28 3.59
CA VAL A 534 39.48 -20.38 2.43
C VAL A 534 38.11 -20.91 2.85
N VAL A 535 37.11 -20.70 1.96
CA VAL A 535 35.78 -21.30 2.02
C VAL A 535 35.67 -22.41 1.01
N LEU A 536 35.09 -23.55 1.39
CA LEU A 536 34.69 -24.61 0.49
C LEU A 536 33.18 -24.69 0.38
N LYS A 537 32.65 -24.69 -0.85
CA LYS A 537 31.20 -24.76 -1.12
C LYS A 537 30.91 -25.77 -2.23
N SER A 538 29.90 -26.61 -2.09
CA SER A 538 29.40 -27.41 -3.21
C SER A 538 28.73 -26.53 -4.27
N VAL A 539 29.00 -26.78 -5.57
CA VAL A 539 28.33 -26.12 -6.70
C VAL A 539 27.22 -26.99 -7.30
N SER A 540 26.72 -27.98 -6.58
CA SER A 540 25.61 -28.82 -7.02
C SER A 540 24.30 -28.04 -7.14
N PRO A 541 23.64 -28.02 -8.32
CA PRO A 541 22.35 -27.35 -8.50
C PRO A 541 21.20 -28.02 -7.72
N GLN A 542 21.41 -29.27 -7.25
CA GLN A 542 20.44 -30.02 -6.47
C GLN A 542 20.43 -29.60 -4.98
N VAL A 543 21.38 -28.74 -4.55
CA VAL A 543 21.56 -28.31 -3.16
C VAL A 543 21.60 -26.78 -3.11
N PRO A 544 20.47 -26.08 -3.26
CA PRO A 544 20.44 -24.62 -3.24
C PRO A 544 20.73 -24.04 -1.84
N HIS A 545 20.35 -24.76 -0.76
CA HIS A 545 20.56 -24.32 0.63
C HIS A 545 21.67 -25.12 1.30
N ARG A 546 22.92 -24.82 0.96
CA ARG A 546 24.13 -25.53 1.38
C ARG A 546 24.31 -25.66 2.89
N ALA A 547 24.03 -24.60 3.62
CA ALA A 547 24.17 -24.55 5.09
C ALA A 547 23.29 -25.60 5.78
N ARG A 548 22.08 -25.86 5.28
CA ARG A 548 21.13 -26.82 5.89
C ARG A 548 21.62 -28.26 5.89
N ILE A 549 22.41 -28.62 4.91
CA ILE A 549 22.94 -30.00 4.80
C ILE A 549 24.46 -30.08 5.09
N GLY A 550 25.06 -29.00 5.55
CA GLY A 550 26.50 -28.94 5.80
C GLY A 550 27.38 -28.95 4.53
N ALA A 551 26.86 -28.52 3.38
CA ALA A 551 27.59 -28.49 2.11
C ALA A 551 28.44 -27.19 1.93
N ILE A 552 28.82 -26.56 3.03
CA ILE A 552 29.74 -25.42 3.13
C ILE A 552 30.69 -25.60 4.33
N ALA A 553 31.92 -25.13 4.19
CA ALA A 553 32.91 -25.01 5.28
C ALA A 553 33.58 -23.65 5.21
N LEU A 554 33.56 -22.92 6.32
CA LEU A 554 34.21 -21.63 6.51
C LEU A 554 35.49 -21.81 7.34
N ASN A 555 36.41 -20.83 7.26
CA ASN A 555 37.64 -20.77 8.04
C ASN A 555 38.53 -22.03 7.85
N VAL A 556 38.62 -22.53 6.64
CA VAL A 556 39.50 -23.67 6.32
C VAL A 556 40.95 -23.18 6.23
N GLY A 557 41.74 -23.44 7.30
CA GLY A 557 42.99 -22.78 7.56
C GLY A 557 44.24 -23.46 7.02
N ASP A 558 44.16 -24.73 6.55
CA ASP A 558 45.29 -25.48 6.07
C ASP A 558 44.89 -26.57 5.09
N GLU A 559 45.87 -27.19 4.41
CA GLU A 559 45.66 -28.23 3.40
C GLU A 559 44.99 -29.51 3.93
N ALA A 560 45.32 -29.89 5.17
CA ALA A 560 44.72 -31.07 5.79
C ALA A 560 43.23 -30.86 6.04
N CYS A 561 42.90 -29.64 6.47
CA CYS A 561 41.52 -29.18 6.63
C CYS A 561 40.78 -29.15 5.29
N VAL A 562 41.39 -28.65 4.20
CA VAL A 562 40.79 -28.68 2.85
C VAL A 562 40.42 -30.09 2.44
N ARG A 563 41.34 -31.07 2.59
CA ARG A 563 41.06 -32.47 2.22
C ARG A 563 39.91 -33.05 3.05
N ARG A 564 39.91 -32.83 4.35
CA ARG A 564 38.87 -33.31 5.26
C ARG A 564 37.50 -32.71 4.92
N GLU A 565 37.43 -31.42 4.73
CA GLU A 565 36.17 -30.71 4.45
C GLU A 565 35.69 -31.03 3.03
N TYR A 566 36.56 -31.20 2.04
CA TYR A 566 36.19 -31.66 0.72
C TYR A 566 35.47 -33.02 0.78
N GLN A 567 36.02 -33.99 1.52
CA GLN A 567 35.40 -35.29 1.70
C GLN A 567 34.06 -35.20 2.43
N ARG A 568 34.01 -34.44 3.54
CA ARG A 568 32.80 -34.24 4.32
C ARG A 568 31.65 -33.64 3.50
N ILE A 569 31.92 -32.57 2.78
CA ILE A 569 30.94 -31.88 1.95
C ILE A 569 30.47 -32.80 0.81
N SER A 570 31.40 -33.51 0.16
CA SER A 570 31.07 -34.47 -0.90
C SER A 570 30.14 -35.57 -0.40
N GLU A 571 30.36 -36.08 0.81
CA GLU A 571 29.49 -37.09 1.45
C GLU A 571 28.12 -36.50 1.80
N ALA A 572 28.06 -35.28 2.35
CA ALA A 572 26.82 -34.61 2.66
C ALA A 572 25.94 -34.40 1.42
N VAL A 573 26.53 -33.97 0.31
CA VAL A 573 25.82 -33.81 -0.97
C VAL A 573 25.33 -35.17 -1.51
N ARG A 574 26.18 -36.23 -1.47
CA ARG A 574 25.78 -37.58 -1.89
C ARG A 574 24.59 -38.11 -1.05
N SER A 575 24.66 -37.92 0.24
CA SER A 575 23.59 -38.36 1.15
C SER A 575 22.28 -37.64 0.89
N ALA A 576 22.35 -36.35 0.59
CA ALA A 576 21.16 -35.50 0.33
C ALA A 576 20.54 -35.72 -1.05
N THR A 577 21.36 -36.03 -2.07
CA THR A 577 20.90 -36.10 -3.47
C THR A 577 20.76 -37.51 -4.02
N GLY A 578 21.36 -38.51 -3.37
CA GLY A 578 21.49 -39.86 -3.89
C GLY A 578 22.40 -39.98 -5.12
N SER A 579 23.01 -38.88 -5.55
CA SER A 579 23.87 -38.82 -6.76
C SER A 579 25.35 -39.08 -6.42
N ARG A 580 26.03 -39.86 -7.27
CA ARG A 580 27.49 -39.99 -7.18
C ARG A 580 28.23 -38.77 -7.75
N HIS A 581 27.57 -37.93 -8.53
CA HIS A 581 28.11 -36.67 -9.06
C HIS A 581 27.80 -35.50 -8.10
N THR A 582 28.83 -34.94 -7.50
CA THR A 582 28.70 -33.83 -6.55
C THR A 582 28.74 -32.44 -7.20
N GLY A 583 28.93 -32.37 -8.54
CA GLY A 583 28.95 -31.13 -9.30
C GLY A 583 30.24 -30.30 -9.21
N GLY A 584 31.18 -30.67 -8.34
CA GLY A 584 32.42 -29.93 -8.06
C GLY A 584 32.38 -29.19 -6.74
N MET A 585 33.53 -28.61 -6.38
CA MET A 585 33.74 -27.82 -5.16
C MET A 585 34.31 -26.45 -5.49
N LEU A 586 33.61 -25.39 -5.16
CA LEU A 586 34.15 -24.01 -5.20
C LEU A 586 35.05 -23.82 -4.00
N VAL A 587 36.33 -23.52 -4.25
CA VAL A 587 37.28 -23.03 -3.24
C VAL A 587 37.42 -21.55 -3.44
N GLN A 588 37.09 -20.77 -2.42
CA GLN A 588 36.97 -19.32 -2.50
C GLN A 588 37.76 -18.66 -1.36
N ALA A 589 38.38 -17.50 -1.61
CA ALA A 589 39.06 -16.73 -0.57
C ALA A 589 38.08 -16.36 0.54
N GLN A 590 38.48 -16.59 1.80
CA GLN A 590 37.68 -16.21 2.95
C GLN A 590 37.64 -14.68 3.10
N ALA A 591 36.45 -14.12 3.08
CA ALA A 591 36.27 -12.71 3.41
C ALA A 591 36.62 -12.42 4.88
N GLN A 592 37.16 -11.26 5.17
CA GLN A 592 37.35 -10.81 6.55
C GLN A 592 35.99 -10.59 7.21
N PRO A 593 35.84 -10.87 8.52
CA PRO A 593 34.64 -10.54 9.26
C PRO A 593 34.26 -9.06 9.12
N GLY A 594 33.02 -8.78 8.77
CA GLY A 594 32.52 -7.42 8.54
C GLY A 594 31.01 -7.42 8.40
N VAL A 595 30.47 -6.30 7.91
CA VAL A 595 29.05 -6.20 7.59
C VAL A 595 28.72 -7.08 6.39
N GLU A 596 27.69 -7.88 6.53
CA GLU A 596 27.09 -8.67 5.45
C GLU A 596 25.83 -7.96 4.97
N ALA A 597 25.77 -7.57 3.70
CA ALA A 597 24.56 -7.00 3.09
C ALA A 597 24.01 -7.97 2.05
N PHE A 598 22.73 -7.82 1.69
CA PHE A 598 22.17 -8.60 0.59
C PHE A 598 21.38 -7.75 -0.40
N LEU A 599 21.27 -8.28 -1.64
CA LEU A 599 20.38 -7.79 -2.68
C LEU A 599 19.58 -8.97 -3.23
N GLY A 600 18.24 -8.88 -3.12
CA GLY A 600 17.32 -9.79 -3.79
C GLY A 600 16.59 -9.08 -4.93
N ILE A 601 16.35 -9.78 -6.05
CA ILE A 601 15.46 -9.33 -7.12
C ILE A 601 14.46 -10.45 -7.38
N ARG A 602 13.17 -10.11 -7.37
CA ARG A 602 12.10 -11.04 -7.68
C ARG A 602 10.92 -10.38 -8.34
N ALA A 603 10.13 -11.13 -9.07
CA ALA A 603 8.85 -10.65 -9.56
C ALA A 603 7.82 -10.60 -8.42
N ALA A 604 7.16 -9.46 -8.26
CA ALA A 604 6.06 -9.27 -7.34
C ALA A 604 4.75 -9.11 -8.13
N ALA A 605 3.70 -9.84 -7.73
CA ALA A 605 2.43 -9.83 -8.44
C ALA A 605 1.86 -8.40 -8.58
N GLY A 606 1.47 -8.02 -9.79
CA GLY A 606 1.01 -6.68 -10.14
C GLY A 606 2.08 -5.60 -10.22
N PHE A 607 3.31 -5.86 -9.76
CA PHE A 607 4.41 -4.88 -9.77
C PHE A 607 5.59 -5.29 -10.66
N GLY A 608 5.66 -6.57 -11.10
CA GLY A 608 6.82 -7.08 -11.84
C GLY A 608 8.11 -7.08 -11.02
N PRO A 609 9.28 -6.80 -11.62
CA PRO A 609 10.54 -6.87 -10.92
C PRO A 609 10.66 -5.83 -9.80
N VAL A 610 11.05 -6.32 -8.61
CA VAL A 610 11.27 -5.54 -7.38
C VAL A 610 12.63 -5.90 -6.81
N ALA A 611 13.43 -4.90 -6.46
CA ALA A 611 14.66 -5.07 -5.71
C ALA A 611 14.40 -5.01 -4.21
N THR A 612 15.14 -5.81 -3.45
CA THR A 612 15.10 -5.88 -1.98
C THR A 612 16.51 -5.76 -1.45
N VAL A 613 16.74 -4.94 -0.43
CA VAL A 613 18.03 -4.86 0.28
C VAL A 613 17.85 -4.97 1.79
N GLY A 614 18.85 -5.45 2.48
CA GLY A 614 18.90 -5.57 3.93
C GLY A 614 20.24 -6.11 4.45
N ILE A 615 20.29 -6.42 5.75
CA ILE A 615 21.43 -7.12 6.35
C ILE A 615 21.44 -8.57 5.85
N GLY A 616 22.60 -9.04 5.43
CA GLY A 616 22.85 -10.39 4.94
C GLY A 616 23.13 -11.42 6.05
N GLY A 617 23.56 -12.61 5.62
CA GLY A 617 23.92 -13.71 6.51
C GLY A 617 22.75 -14.55 7.02
N PRO A 618 22.99 -15.48 7.98
CA PRO A 618 21.96 -16.42 8.46
C PRO A 618 20.77 -15.78 9.17
N ALA A 619 20.89 -14.50 9.57
CA ALA A 619 19.85 -13.77 10.29
C ALA A 619 18.80 -13.12 9.38
N VAL A 620 18.94 -13.15 8.06
CA VAL A 620 18.02 -12.51 7.08
C VAL A 620 16.58 -12.95 7.25
N GLU A 621 16.35 -14.26 7.47
CA GLU A 621 15.00 -14.81 7.63
C GLU A 621 14.31 -14.39 8.95
N ALA A 622 15.07 -13.97 9.96
CA ALA A 622 14.58 -13.63 11.29
C ALA A 622 14.34 -12.12 11.50
N GLN A 623 14.88 -11.26 10.63
CA GLN A 623 14.85 -9.80 10.80
C GLN A 623 14.08 -9.14 9.64
N ALA A 624 12.86 -8.71 9.90
CA ALA A 624 11.95 -8.06 8.94
C ALA A 624 12.38 -6.65 8.47
N ALA A 625 13.65 -6.24 8.67
CA ALA A 625 14.14 -4.89 8.35
C ALA A 625 14.73 -4.83 6.94
N VAL A 626 13.87 -4.98 5.93
CA VAL A 626 14.24 -4.92 4.51
C VAL A 626 13.55 -3.76 3.82
N ALA A 627 14.18 -3.21 2.79
CA ALA A 627 13.57 -2.18 1.94
C ALA A 627 13.36 -2.68 0.52
N PHE A 628 12.31 -2.15 -0.12
CA PHE A 628 11.90 -2.55 -1.47
C PHE A 628 11.81 -1.34 -2.40
N THR A 629 12.13 -1.55 -3.69
CA THR A 629 11.88 -0.57 -4.75
C THR A 629 11.53 -1.25 -6.07
N LEU A 630 10.76 -0.55 -6.93
CA LEU A 630 10.49 -1.00 -8.30
C LEU A 630 11.75 -0.90 -9.16
N LEU A 631 11.91 -1.85 -10.07
CA LEU A 631 12.91 -1.76 -11.12
C LEU A 631 12.30 -1.21 -12.44
N PRO A 632 13.10 -0.44 -13.22
CA PRO A 632 14.47 -0.01 -12.94
C PRO A 632 14.54 1.04 -11.83
N ALA A 633 15.63 1.03 -11.06
CA ALA A 633 15.85 1.97 -9.97
C ALA A 633 17.07 2.85 -10.24
N GLU A 634 16.91 4.16 -10.08
CA GLU A 634 18.02 5.11 -10.12
C GLU A 634 18.80 5.09 -8.80
N ARG A 635 20.06 5.56 -8.82
CA ARG A 635 20.92 5.63 -7.62
C ARG A 635 20.21 6.29 -6.42
N ALA A 636 19.53 7.41 -6.64
CA ALA A 636 18.80 8.11 -5.57
C ALA A 636 17.67 7.24 -4.95
N SER A 637 17.04 6.35 -5.71
CA SER A 637 16.06 5.38 -5.18
C SER A 637 16.73 4.31 -4.32
N LEU A 638 17.97 3.92 -4.65
CA LEU A 638 18.77 2.99 -3.85
C LEU A 638 19.25 3.64 -2.53
N GLU A 639 19.62 4.92 -2.57
CA GLU A 639 19.93 5.71 -1.37
C GLU A 639 18.73 5.74 -0.41
N GLU A 640 17.53 6.05 -0.92
CA GLU A 640 16.29 6.01 -0.15
C GLU A 640 15.95 4.61 0.40
N MET A 641 16.34 3.52 -0.31
CA MET A 641 16.19 2.16 0.20
C MET A 641 17.06 1.89 1.41
N ILE A 642 18.34 2.32 1.40
CA ILE A 642 19.25 2.14 2.55
C ILE A 642 18.71 2.86 3.77
N GLU A 643 18.20 4.09 3.61
CA GLU A 643 17.56 4.85 4.70
C GLU A 643 16.33 4.13 5.27
N ARG A 644 15.56 3.45 4.42
CA ARG A 644 14.38 2.65 4.82
C ARG A 644 14.71 1.26 5.34
N ALA A 645 15.96 0.82 5.24
CA ALA A 645 16.49 -0.41 5.82
C ALA A 645 17.34 -0.08 7.07
N PRO A 646 16.73 0.21 8.24
CA PRO A 646 17.42 0.86 9.36
C PRO A 646 18.59 0.06 9.90
N LEU A 647 18.50 -1.28 9.90
CA LEU A 647 19.62 -2.12 10.33
C LEU A 647 20.78 -2.05 9.35
N LEU A 648 20.51 -2.09 8.03
CA LEU A 648 21.54 -1.95 7.02
C LEU A 648 22.17 -0.55 7.08
N GLY A 649 21.35 0.50 7.10
CA GLY A 649 21.79 1.89 7.15
C GLY A 649 22.64 2.22 8.39
N ALA A 650 22.32 1.62 9.54
CA ALA A 650 23.08 1.79 10.79
C ALA A 650 24.37 0.96 10.84
N SER A 651 24.45 -0.14 10.11
CA SER A 651 25.61 -1.05 10.12
C SER A 651 26.72 -0.63 9.15
N LEU A 652 26.37 0.06 8.05
CA LEU A 652 27.33 0.52 7.05
C LEU A 652 27.87 1.92 7.41
N ASP A 653 29.20 2.10 7.32
CA ASP A 653 29.78 3.43 7.31
C ASP A 653 29.54 4.14 5.96
N GLU A 654 29.88 5.44 5.85
CA GLU A 654 29.64 6.24 4.63
C GLU A 654 30.41 5.71 3.40
N ARG A 655 31.59 5.10 3.61
CA ARG A 655 32.35 4.47 2.55
C ARG A 655 31.70 3.19 2.09
N GLU A 656 31.31 2.33 3.02
CA GLU A 656 30.62 1.07 2.74
C GLU A 656 29.26 1.30 2.08
N LYS A 657 28.51 2.33 2.49
CA LYS A 657 27.27 2.76 1.80
C LYS A 657 27.53 3.12 0.35
N THR A 658 28.57 3.89 0.06
CA THR A 658 28.94 4.26 -1.30
C THR A 658 29.31 3.02 -2.11
N GLN A 659 30.14 2.12 -1.56
CA GLN A 659 30.57 0.88 -2.20
C GLN A 659 29.38 -0.06 -2.46
N PHE A 660 28.45 -0.15 -1.50
CA PHE A 660 27.20 -0.94 -1.65
C PHE A 660 26.33 -0.40 -2.78
N LEU A 661 26.12 0.93 -2.81
CA LEU A 661 25.36 1.56 -3.89
C LEU A 661 25.98 1.31 -5.27
N ASP A 662 27.31 1.36 -5.37
CA ASP A 662 28.01 1.16 -6.64
C ASP A 662 27.85 -0.28 -7.14
N ILE A 663 28.06 -1.29 -6.27
CA ILE A 663 27.93 -2.68 -6.67
C ILE A 663 26.47 -3.05 -6.96
N VAL A 664 25.53 -2.56 -6.15
CA VAL A 664 24.08 -2.77 -6.40
C VAL A 664 23.66 -2.16 -7.73
N ALA A 665 24.08 -0.94 -8.04
CA ALA A 665 23.79 -0.31 -9.33
C ALA A 665 24.35 -1.12 -10.51
N GLN A 666 25.57 -1.67 -10.39
CA GLN A 666 26.17 -2.55 -11.42
C GLN A 666 25.38 -3.84 -11.61
N ILE A 667 24.94 -4.47 -10.49
CA ILE A 667 24.14 -5.70 -10.54
C ILE A 667 22.77 -5.44 -11.17
N LEU A 668 22.12 -4.32 -10.81
CA LEU A 668 20.82 -3.96 -11.38
C LEU A 668 20.91 -3.60 -12.87
N GLN A 669 21.98 -2.94 -13.30
CA GLN A 669 22.24 -2.71 -14.72
C GLN A 669 22.44 -4.03 -15.45
N TRP A 670 23.29 -4.92 -14.92
CA TRP A 670 23.49 -6.26 -15.47
C TRP A 670 22.17 -7.05 -15.54
N TRP A 671 21.35 -7.02 -14.49
CA TRP A 671 20.03 -7.65 -14.48
C TRP A 671 19.15 -7.13 -15.62
N THR A 672 19.09 -5.82 -15.79
CA THR A 672 18.27 -5.18 -16.83
C THR A 672 18.75 -5.60 -18.22
N ASP A 673 20.06 -5.66 -18.45
CA ASP A 673 20.66 -6.04 -19.74
C ASP A 673 20.48 -7.53 -20.06
N GLN A 674 20.50 -8.40 -19.04
CA GLN A 674 20.39 -9.85 -19.19
C GLN A 674 18.95 -10.36 -19.11
N SER A 675 18.02 -9.63 -18.51
CA SER A 675 16.65 -10.08 -18.30
C SER A 675 15.92 -10.44 -19.60
N ALA A 676 16.28 -9.80 -20.72
CA ALA A 676 15.74 -10.12 -22.04
C ALA A 676 16.35 -11.39 -22.66
N GLY A 677 17.61 -11.72 -22.33
CA GLY A 677 18.33 -12.86 -22.92
C GLY A 677 18.26 -14.14 -22.08
N LEU A 678 18.56 -14.05 -20.79
CA LEU A 678 18.56 -15.19 -19.88
C LEU A 678 17.21 -15.50 -19.24
N ARG A 679 16.20 -14.65 -19.41
CA ARG A 679 14.86 -14.77 -18.80
C ARG A 679 14.93 -15.04 -17.28
N LEU A 680 15.81 -14.31 -16.60
CA LEU A 680 15.95 -14.43 -15.15
C LEU A 680 14.62 -14.01 -14.47
N SER A 681 14.14 -14.85 -13.56
CA SER A 681 12.95 -14.57 -12.73
C SER A 681 13.31 -14.15 -11.33
N GLU A 682 14.44 -14.63 -10.82
CA GLU A 682 14.91 -14.32 -9.47
C GLU A 682 16.44 -14.22 -9.46
N LEU A 683 16.96 -13.34 -8.62
CA LEU A 683 18.37 -13.20 -8.27
C LEU A 683 18.46 -12.97 -6.77
N ASP A 684 19.30 -13.73 -6.09
CA ASP A 684 19.64 -13.56 -4.69
C ASP A 684 21.16 -13.44 -4.57
N VAL A 685 21.64 -12.31 -4.07
CA VAL A 685 23.04 -12.01 -3.84
C VAL A 685 23.23 -11.82 -2.33
N ASN A 686 23.75 -12.86 -1.65
CA ASN A 686 23.83 -12.91 -0.19
C ASN A 686 24.96 -13.84 0.28
N PRO A 687 26.03 -13.24 0.85
CA PRO A 687 26.21 -11.83 1.15
C PRO A 687 26.95 -11.01 0.08
N ILE A 688 26.76 -9.70 0.14
CA ILE A 688 27.67 -8.69 -0.39
C ILE A 688 28.56 -8.25 0.78
N MET A 689 29.86 -8.26 0.58
CA MET A 689 30.87 -7.95 1.60
C MET A 689 31.76 -6.78 1.19
N PHE A 690 32.56 -6.28 2.13
CA PHE A 690 33.35 -5.05 1.94
C PHE A 690 34.81 -5.27 2.30
N ASP A 691 35.72 -4.67 1.53
CA ASP A 691 37.16 -4.60 1.84
C ASP A 691 37.75 -3.24 1.47
N ALA A 692 39.07 -3.13 1.56
CA ALA A 692 39.77 -1.90 1.21
C ALA A 692 39.62 -1.46 -0.24
N SER A 693 39.31 -2.41 -1.16
CA SER A 693 39.20 -2.19 -2.60
C SER A 693 37.78 -1.96 -3.08
N GLY A 694 36.76 -2.16 -2.22
CA GLY A 694 35.33 -1.96 -2.54
C GLY A 694 34.45 -3.08 -2.05
N ALA A 695 33.15 -3.02 -2.43
CA ALA A 695 32.23 -4.12 -2.20
C ALA A 695 32.44 -5.25 -3.21
N PHE A 696 32.12 -6.48 -2.81
CA PHE A 696 32.18 -7.67 -3.67
C PHE A 696 31.11 -8.69 -3.30
N VAL A 697 30.69 -9.49 -4.27
CA VAL A 697 29.73 -10.59 -4.08
C VAL A 697 30.47 -11.81 -3.56
N ALA A 698 29.99 -12.39 -2.46
CA ALA A 698 30.53 -13.61 -1.88
C ALA A 698 29.68 -14.86 -2.19
N ASP A 699 28.40 -14.70 -2.44
CA ASP A 699 27.49 -15.77 -2.89
C ASP A 699 26.37 -15.21 -3.74
N ALA A 700 25.95 -15.92 -4.79
CA ALA A 700 24.83 -15.53 -5.64
C ALA A 700 24.07 -16.75 -6.19
N LEU A 701 22.76 -16.62 -6.25
CA LEU A 701 21.84 -17.62 -6.78
C LEU A 701 20.88 -16.94 -7.77
N ALA A 702 20.60 -17.57 -8.92
CA ALA A 702 19.60 -17.07 -9.84
C ALA A 702 18.72 -18.18 -10.39
N VAL A 703 17.47 -17.82 -10.69
CA VAL A 703 16.50 -18.71 -11.35
C VAL A 703 16.22 -18.17 -12.74
N ALA A 704 16.47 -18.99 -13.77
CA ALA A 704 16.11 -18.69 -15.14
C ALA A 704 14.85 -19.48 -15.54
N ARG A 705 14.06 -18.91 -16.46
CA ARG A 705 12.94 -19.60 -17.12
C ARG A 705 13.38 -20.15 -18.45
N ASP A 706 13.03 -21.40 -18.74
CA ASP A 706 13.23 -21.95 -20.09
C ASP A 706 12.31 -21.23 -21.09
N ALA A 707 12.79 -21.07 -22.33
CA ALA A 707 11.95 -20.54 -23.40
C ALA A 707 10.73 -21.46 -23.60
N PRO A 708 9.50 -20.91 -23.81
CA PRO A 708 8.39 -21.73 -24.22
C PRO A 708 8.87 -22.51 -25.50
N ALA A 709 8.62 -23.84 -25.53
CA ALA A 709 8.84 -24.61 -26.72
C ALA A 709 8.13 -23.91 -27.87
N ALA A 710 8.85 -23.60 -28.94
CA ALA A 710 8.26 -23.02 -30.14
C ALA A 710 7.17 -23.99 -30.63
N THR A 711 5.90 -23.64 -30.48
CA THR A 711 4.74 -24.34 -31.03
C THR A 711 4.57 -23.97 -32.50
#